data_0e2e21dac6222db69e9ed77357c841f3
#
_entry.id   0e2e21dac6222db69e9ed77357c841f3
#
_cell.length_a   1.000
_cell.length_b   1.000
_cell.length_c   1.000
_cell.angle_alpha   90.00
_cell.angle_beta   90.00
_cell.angle_gamma   90.00
#
_symmetry.space_group_name_H-M   'P 1'
#
loop_
_entity.id
_entity.type
_entity.pdbx_description
1 polymer ?
#
loop_
_entity_poly.entity_id
_entity_poly.type
_entity_poly.pdbx_seq_one_letter_code
_entity_poly.pdbx_strand_id
1 'polypeptide(L)'
;MVIERRETLRRLAKSLGLLLVAPLITLRSLQATVHAATETADGEHMNQLSPTADDPFRLPRHVLPVRYELRLEPDLAGAAFHGHVTIAVTVVHPTDVIIFNSLELTIENAVVEDAAGGRQPASIALDEPLQRCRLTLAQPLAPGQWRLQIEFRGTLNDKLRGFYRSTYKDRNGSTQTLAATQFEATDARRAFPCWDEPDFKAVFSTTLVIDPALSAVSNSAVLSETQERGQKVVRFVDTMKMSTYLVAFVIGRIEASAPTAVGKTTLRLWTVPGKKHLTGFGQDIATASLQFFERYYGIPYPGDKLDLLAIPDFASGAMENLGAITFRETALLVDPHSATHGELERVADVVAHENAHMWFGDLVTMSWWNGLWLNEAFATFMEMLAVDAWKPEWKRWNTFGVSRAAALSVDGLHSTRPIEYPVRAPKDAEAMFDVLTYEKGASVLRMLEQHIGPTVFRDGIREYLLTHAYGNADTKDLWISLGRAARQGVPDLMDGWIFQPGYPVLTAELTERMELVLTQQRFTYLPNPTAGYWQVPVQLRIQTGDKTDTRRLLLRSPGERVACPAETQLVVVNEGGHGFYRVHYGPRLLQRLLESLDTLAPIERFNLVNDAWAATVAGLMPLPAYLDLTGRFTTERDKNVWAVLIDSLAFLNRIIDPSHRPLLEAFVRTRVGPATASVGWTPQPGESELTGQLRSELIGALGRLGNDSETQARAAELYATARKDSAAVDPNLFPALVAILAFTGNAARYDEFTERFKTAATPQEERRYLFALAMFRQPTLLDRTLAKTLDGEIRIQDAPFMVSAVMSNVYGRELGWRFVKTNWEVLDQRFPKQGLRRMCGGITGLCKPELERDVRQFFDSRKIDLGGKTLDQYLEQLRIGVSFGERYGRSLTEYLQGRY
;
A
#
# COMPACT_ATOMS: atom_id res chain seq x y z
N MET A 1 2.00 1.80 6.69
CA MET A 1 2.98 2.35 5.73
C MET A 1 2.57 2.17 4.26
N VAL A 2 1.80 1.22 3.88
CA VAL A 2 1.49 0.88 2.48
C VAL A 2 0.02 1.06 2.10
N ILE A 3 -0.87 1.08 3.06
CA ILE A 3 -2.29 1.26 2.81
C ILE A 3 -2.58 2.63 2.16
N GLU A 4 -1.76 3.61 2.45
CA GLU A 4 -1.84 4.94 1.84
C GLU A 4 -1.32 4.97 0.38
N ARG A 5 -0.40 4.07 0.02
CA ARG A 5 -0.06 3.84 -1.39
C ARG A 5 -1.24 3.32 -2.21
N ARG A 6 -2.10 2.51 -1.60
CA ARG A 6 -3.34 2.06 -2.25
C ARG A 6 -4.25 3.24 -2.58
N GLU A 7 -4.42 4.14 -1.64
CA GLU A 7 -5.27 5.29 -1.86
C GLU A 7 -4.60 6.30 -2.80
N THR A 8 -3.30 6.46 -2.71
CA THR A 8 -2.54 7.32 -3.64
C THR A 8 -2.53 6.74 -5.03
N LEU A 9 -2.34 5.42 -5.19
CA LEU A 9 -2.49 4.76 -6.49
C LEU A 9 -3.94 4.79 -6.99
N ARG A 10 -4.92 4.59 -6.10
CA ARG A 10 -6.34 4.69 -6.46
C ARG A 10 -6.79 6.12 -6.74
N ARG A 11 -6.27 7.12 -6.05
CA ARG A 11 -6.65 8.54 -6.22
C ARG A 11 -5.80 9.25 -7.26
N LEU A 12 -4.54 8.92 -7.38
CA LEU A 12 -3.72 9.36 -8.53
C LEU A 12 -4.23 8.70 -9.81
N ALA A 13 -4.63 7.42 -9.76
CA ALA A 13 -5.35 6.81 -10.86
C ALA A 13 -6.71 7.49 -11.12
N LYS A 14 -7.47 7.83 -10.07
CA LYS A 14 -8.80 8.43 -10.20
C LYS A 14 -8.82 9.93 -10.46
N SER A 15 -7.87 10.69 -9.94
CA SER A 15 -7.86 12.15 -10.09
C SER A 15 -6.81 12.70 -11.03
N LEU A 16 -5.78 11.94 -11.36
CA LEU A 16 -4.61 12.40 -12.13
C LEU A 16 -4.22 11.48 -13.28
N GLY A 17 -4.93 10.35 -13.47
CA GLY A 17 -4.66 9.43 -14.58
C GLY A 17 -3.25 8.84 -14.53
N LEU A 18 -2.87 8.23 -13.42
CA LEU A 18 -1.65 7.45 -13.33
C LEU A 18 -1.96 6.00 -13.66
N LEU A 19 -1.89 5.69 -14.93
CA LEU A 19 -1.58 4.34 -15.37
C LEU A 19 -0.35 4.35 -16.26
N LEU A 20 0.55 3.65 -15.77
CA LEU A 20 1.84 3.30 -16.28
C LEU A 20 1.74 2.43 -17.48
N VAL A 21 2.51 2.80 -18.48
CA VAL A 21 2.61 1.89 -19.56
C VAL A 21 3.74 2.11 -20.55
N ALA A 22 4.26 1.06 -20.94
CA ALA A 22 5.33 0.72 -21.80
C ALA A 22 5.14 0.99 -23.30
N PRO A 23 6.03 0.62 -24.11
CA PRO A 23 7.46 0.77 -24.35
C PRO A 23 7.92 1.16 -25.76
N LEU A 24 9.16 0.91 -26.02
CA LEU A 24 9.94 0.47 -27.21
C LEU A 24 10.72 1.56 -27.96
N ILE A 25 11.84 1.36 -28.40
CA ILE A 25 12.78 0.59 -29.23
C ILE A 25 13.84 1.55 -29.78
N THR A 26 15.00 1.34 -30.11
CA THR A 26 15.97 0.40 -30.69
C THR A 26 17.38 0.96 -30.73
N LEU A 27 18.32 0.10 -30.45
CA LEU A 27 19.47 -0.36 -31.22
C LEU A 27 20.47 0.61 -31.86
N ARG A 28 21.71 0.60 -31.34
CA ARG A 28 22.87 -0.03 -31.97
C ARG A 28 24.15 0.07 -31.17
N SER A 29 24.70 -1.09 -30.90
CA SER A 29 26.09 -1.53 -30.84
C SER A 29 27.17 -0.66 -30.24
N LEU A 30 27.80 -1.15 -29.18
CA LEU A 30 29.23 -1.19 -29.01
C LEU A 30 29.59 -2.42 -28.17
N GLN A 31 30.39 -3.29 -28.80
CA GLN A 31 31.03 -4.45 -28.20
C GLN A 31 32.03 -4.00 -27.14
N ALA A 32 31.89 -4.55 -25.95
CA ALA A 32 33.00 -4.67 -25.03
C ALA A 32 32.94 -6.08 -24.42
N THR A 33 34.02 -6.76 -24.60
CA THR A 33 34.38 -8.12 -24.23
C THR A 33 34.04 -8.39 -22.76
N VAL A 34 33.11 -9.29 -22.49
CA VAL A 34 32.89 -9.88 -21.16
C VAL A 34 33.39 -11.32 -21.22
N HIS A 35 34.32 -11.65 -20.37
CA HIS A 35 34.69 -13.03 -20.09
C HIS A 35 33.47 -13.78 -19.58
N ALA A 36 33.10 -14.79 -20.34
CA ALA A 36 32.11 -15.77 -19.93
C ALA A 36 32.70 -16.65 -18.82
N ALA A 37 32.21 -16.51 -17.64
CA ALA A 37 32.21 -17.61 -16.67
C ALA A 37 30.93 -18.39 -16.92
N THR A 38 31.05 -19.54 -17.54
CA THR A 38 30.03 -20.58 -17.56
C THR A 38 29.94 -21.15 -16.16
N GLU A 39 28.94 -20.69 -15.37
CA GLU A 39 28.45 -21.47 -14.26
C GLU A 39 27.16 -22.18 -14.70
N THR A 40 27.23 -23.48 -14.65
CA THR A 40 26.16 -24.43 -14.86
C THR A 40 25.01 -24.09 -13.92
N ALA A 41 23.82 -23.89 -14.50
CA ALA A 41 22.58 -23.78 -13.77
C ALA A 41 22.19 -25.19 -13.27
N ASP A 42 22.78 -25.60 -12.18
CA ASP A 42 22.18 -26.63 -11.32
C ASP A 42 21.19 -25.91 -10.39
N GLY A 43 19.93 -26.39 -10.44
CA GLY A 43 18.83 -25.90 -9.63
C GLY A 43 19.02 -26.18 -8.14
N GLU A 44 19.91 -25.48 -7.51
CA GLU A 44 19.92 -25.37 -6.07
C GLU A 44 18.91 -24.30 -5.66
N HIS A 45 17.83 -24.79 -5.07
CA HIS A 45 16.84 -24.04 -4.34
C HIS A 45 17.51 -22.91 -3.56
N MET A 46 17.07 -21.66 -3.72
CA MET A 46 17.38 -20.58 -2.78
C MET A 46 16.70 -20.91 -1.45
N ASN A 47 17.23 -21.93 -0.82
CA ASN A 47 16.81 -22.42 0.47
C ASN A 47 17.63 -21.75 1.57
N GLN A 48 16.92 -21.07 2.45
CA GLN A 48 17.37 -20.64 3.77
C GLN A 48 18.52 -19.63 3.75
N LEU A 49 18.16 -18.37 3.81
CA LEU A 49 18.99 -17.39 4.48
C LEU A 49 18.87 -17.62 6.01
N SER A 50 19.36 -18.77 6.49
CA SER A 50 19.84 -18.85 7.87
C SER A 50 20.81 -17.71 8.06
N PRO A 51 20.88 -17.05 9.25
CA PRO A 51 21.83 -16.00 9.51
C PRO A 51 23.23 -16.53 9.15
N THR A 52 23.77 -16.10 8.02
CA THR A 52 25.15 -16.43 7.68
C THR A 52 26.04 -15.56 8.54
N ALA A 53 27.16 -16.07 9.01
CA ALA A 53 28.13 -15.34 9.81
C ALA A 53 28.65 -14.07 9.11
N ASP A 54 28.34 -13.89 7.84
CA ASP A 54 28.82 -12.82 6.96
C ASP A 54 27.79 -11.72 6.67
N ASP A 55 26.56 -11.75 7.27
CA ASP A 55 25.59 -10.67 7.09
C ASP A 55 25.82 -9.57 8.15
N PRO A 56 26.37 -8.41 7.75
CA PRO A 56 26.78 -7.38 8.69
C PRO A 56 25.62 -6.74 9.45
N PHE A 57 24.38 -6.87 9.02
CA PHE A 57 23.21 -6.30 9.70
C PHE A 57 22.45 -7.30 10.57
N ARG A 58 22.76 -8.61 10.53
CA ARG A 58 22.15 -9.61 11.41
C ARG A 58 22.87 -9.65 12.76
N LEU A 59 22.09 -9.70 13.85
CA LEU A 59 22.64 -9.77 15.19
C LEU A 59 23.11 -11.19 15.56
N PRO A 60 24.21 -11.31 16.37
CA PRO A 60 24.65 -12.59 16.87
C PRO A 60 23.61 -13.29 17.77
N ARG A 61 23.57 -14.63 17.78
CA ARG A 61 22.57 -15.44 18.50
C ARG A 61 23.10 -16.00 19.83
N HIS A 62 24.26 -15.58 20.31
CA HIS A 62 24.84 -16.07 21.56
C HIS A 62 24.26 -15.39 22.81
N VAL A 63 23.56 -14.25 22.66
CA VAL A 63 22.80 -13.58 23.72
C VAL A 63 21.39 -13.32 23.20
N LEU A 64 20.36 -13.82 23.89
CA LEU A 64 18.97 -13.77 23.46
C LEU A 64 18.15 -12.96 24.46
N PRO A 65 17.38 -11.94 24.04
CA PRO A 65 16.50 -11.20 24.92
C PRO A 65 15.29 -12.06 25.32
N VAL A 66 14.83 -11.90 26.56
CA VAL A 66 13.68 -12.63 27.11
C VAL A 66 12.59 -11.64 27.53
N ARG A 67 13.01 -10.54 28.18
CA ARG A 67 12.08 -9.53 28.73
C ARG A 67 12.75 -8.16 28.78
N TYR A 68 12.00 -7.13 28.42
CA TYR A 68 12.38 -5.72 28.56
C TYR A 68 11.53 -5.06 29.64
N GLU A 69 12.17 -4.40 30.60
CA GLU A 69 11.55 -3.47 31.52
C GLU A 69 11.96 -2.06 31.09
N LEU A 70 11.08 -1.41 30.33
CA LEU A 70 11.35 -0.12 29.69
C LEU A 70 10.70 1.00 30.49
N ARG A 71 11.48 1.97 30.93
CA ARG A 71 11.03 3.22 31.56
C ARG A 71 11.46 4.40 30.69
N LEU A 72 10.50 5.22 30.24
CA LEU A 72 10.72 6.39 29.39
C LEU A 72 10.13 7.64 30.05
N GLU A 73 10.88 8.74 29.96
CA GLU A 73 10.55 10.07 30.48
C GLU A 73 10.64 11.10 29.35
N PRO A 74 9.58 11.28 28.53
CA PRO A 74 9.60 12.22 27.41
C PRO A 74 9.40 13.66 27.90
N ASP A 75 10.24 14.56 27.38
CA ASP A 75 10.07 16.01 27.45
C ASP A 75 9.53 16.52 26.10
N LEU A 76 8.22 16.71 25.99
CA LEU A 76 7.57 17.17 24.76
C LEU A 76 8.00 18.60 24.39
N ALA A 77 8.32 19.45 25.37
CA ALA A 77 8.74 20.84 25.15
C ALA A 77 10.19 20.92 24.67
N GLY A 78 11.08 20.17 25.33
CA GLY A 78 12.50 20.09 24.95
C GLY A 78 12.79 19.19 23.76
N ALA A 79 11.77 18.48 23.23
CA ALA A 79 11.89 17.55 22.14
C ALA A 79 12.95 16.44 22.37
N ALA A 80 13.00 15.92 23.59
CA ALA A 80 13.96 14.90 24.02
C ALA A 80 13.26 13.87 24.93
N PHE A 81 13.96 12.77 25.20
CA PHE A 81 13.51 11.81 26.21
C PHE A 81 14.71 11.17 26.91
N HIS A 82 14.49 10.79 28.14
CA HIS A 82 15.33 9.95 28.95
C HIS A 82 14.78 8.54 28.98
N GLY A 83 15.63 7.54 28.97
CA GLY A 83 15.22 6.15 29.07
C GLY A 83 16.15 5.33 29.97
N HIS A 84 15.55 4.39 30.65
CA HIS A 84 16.22 3.29 31.33
C HIS A 84 15.58 1.98 30.89
N VAL A 85 16.37 1.01 30.47
CA VAL A 85 15.89 -0.33 30.14
C VAL A 85 16.68 -1.37 30.91
N THR A 86 15.96 -2.33 31.53
CA THR A 86 16.52 -3.57 32.06
C THR A 86 16.09 -4.71 31.14
N ILE A 87 17.06 -5.38 30.52
CA ILE A 87 16.82 -6.48 29.61
C ILE A 87 17.25 -7.77 30.26
N ALA A 88 16.31 -8.67 30.56
CA ALA A 88 16.64 -10.04 30.92
C ALA A 88 17.10 -10.79 29.67
N VAL A 89 18.25 -11.40 29.71
CA VAL A 89 18.85 -12.12 28.59
C VAL A 89 19.30 -13.52 28.97
N THR A 90 19.26 -14.43 27.99
CA THR A 90 19.87 -15.75 28.09
C THR A 90 21.17 -15.76 27.31
N VAL A 91 22.29 -15.98 27.99
CA VAL A 91 23.59 -16.23 27.34
C VAL A 91 23.66 -17.72 26.99
N VAL A 92 23.81 -18.02 25.70
CA VAL A 92 23.85 -19.40 25.17
C VAL A 92 25.27 -19.95 25.15
N HIS A 93 26.23 -19.10 24.78
CA HIS A 93 27.67 -19.43 24.74
C HIS A 93 28.46 -18.39 25.51
N PRO A 94 29.57 -18.79 26.19
CA PRO A 94 30.42 -17.82 26.91
C PRO A 94 30.80 -16.65 26.00
N THR A 95 30.67 -15.42 26.53
CA THR A 95 30.98 -14.21 25.76
C THR A 95 31.37 -13.04 26.67
N ASP A 96 32.34 -12.26 26.26
CA ASP A 96 32.70 -10.96 26.85
C ASP A 96 32.14 -9.78 26.04
N VAL A 97 31.33 -10.07 24.97
CA VAL A 97 30.78 -9.08 24.07
C VAL A 97 29.26 -9.29 23.94
N ILE A 98 28.51 -8.21 24.10
CA ILE A 98 27.08 -8.17 23.80
C ILE A 98 26.85 -7.16 22.66
N ILE A 99 26.11 -7.55 21.63
CA ILE A 99 25.78 -6.67 20.49
C ILE A 99 24.26 -6.60 20.34
N PHE A 100 23.73 -5.38 20.26
CA PHE A 100 22.32 -5.09 19.99
C PHE A 100 22.18 -3.84 19.10
N ASN A 101 21.00 -3.53 18.63
CA ASN A 101 20.75 -2.35 17.82
C ASN A 101 20.57 -1.10 18.68
N SER A 102 21.14 0.01 18.20
CA SER A 102 20.96 1.35 18.74
C SER A 102 21.30 2.37 17.66
N LEU A 103 20.46 3.35 17.45
CA LEU A 103 20.64 4.41 16.46
C LEU A 103 20.04 5.72 16.96
N GLU A 104 20.75 6.84 16.77
CA GLU A 104 20.30 8.17 17.24
C GLU A 104 20.04 8.23 18.76
N LEU A 105 20.65 7.33 19.54
CA LEU A 105 20.62 7.31 21.00
C LEU A 105 22.02 7.58 21.57
N THR A 106 22.07 8.30 22.67
CA THR A 106 23.26 8.42 23.52
C THR A 106 23.15 7.41 24.65
N ILE A 107 24.00 6.38 24.63
CA ILE A 107 24.08 5.41 25.74
C ILE A 107 24.98 5.99 26.81
N GLU A 108 24.44 6.25 28.00
CA GLU A 108 25.16 6.93 29.11
C GLU A 108 25.85 5.94 30.02
N ASN A 109 25.19 4.79 30.27
CA ASN A 109 25.69 3.77 31.17
C ASN A 109 25.17 2.40 30.75
N ALA A 110 25.99 1.35 30.95
CA ALA A 110 25.59 -0.03 30.74
C ALA A 110 26.25 -0.94 31.79
N VAL A 111 25.43 -1.74 32.48
CA VAL A 111 25.86 -2.66 33.53
C VAL A 111 25.21 -4.02 33.31
N VAL A 112 26.01 -5.09 33.46
CA VAL A 112 25.49 -6.47 33.44
C VAL A 112 25.44 -7.00 34.86
N GLU A 113 24.36 -7.67 35.24
CA GLU A 113 24.11 -8.19 36.57
C GLU A 113 23.77 -9.68 36.49
N ASP A 114 24.37 -10.49 37.32
CA ASP A 114 24.07 -11.91 37.47
C ASP A 114 22.89 -12.18 38.42
N ALA A 115 22.44 -13.43 38.53
CA ALA A 115 21.36 -13.84 39.40
C ALA A 115 21.67 -13.68 40.91
N ALA A 116 22.91 -13.55 41.32
CA ALA A 116 23.35 -13.33 42.70
C ALA A 116 23.50 -11.82 43.03
N GLY A 117 23.31 -10.92 42.07
CA GLY A 117 23.44 -9.47 42.23
C GLY A 117 24.85 -8.97 41.97
N GLY A 118 25.75 -9.82 41.45
CA GLY A 118 27.10 -9.42 41.03
C GLY A 118 27.02 -8.55 39.75
N ARG A 119 27.66 -7.38 39.79
CA ARG A 119 27.57 -6.37 38.73
C ARG A 119 28.94 -6.07 38.12
N GLN A 120 28.97 -5.96 36.79
CA GLN A 120 30.13 -5.45 36.08
C GLN A 120 29.71 -4.38 35.04
N PRO A 121 30.43 -3.25 35.00
CA PRO A 121 30.21 -2.23 33.99
C PRO A 121 30.72 -2.73 32.62
N ALA A 122 30.12 -2.24 31.56
CA ALA A 122 30.51 -2.54 30.20
C ALA A 122 31.14 -1.31 29.52
N SER A 123 32.16 -1.51 28.70
CA SER A 123 32.65 -0.47 27.78
C SER A 123 31.70 -0.39 26.58
N ILE A 124 31.28 0.83 26.22
CA ILE A 124 30.29 1.11 25.20
C ILE A 124 30.99 1.58 23.92
N ALA A 125 30.64 0.96 22.78
CA ALA A 125 31.09 1.40 21.47
C ALA A 125 29.88 1.40 20.49
N LEU A 126 29.59 2.54 19.89
CA LEU A 126 28.53 2.69 18.89
C LEU A 126 29.12 2.50 17.48
N ASP A 127 28.44 1.72 16.66
CA ASP A 127 28.70 1.53 15.22
C ASP A 127 27.49 2.07 14.46
N GLU A 128 27.53 3.36 14.15
CA GLU A 128 26.43 4.05 13.50
C GLU A 128 26.13 3.51 12.08
N PRO A 129 27.12 3.20 11.23
CA PRO A 129 26.88 2.58 9.93
C PRO A 129 26.14 1.25 9.99
N LEU A 130 26.40 0.41 10.99
CA LEU A 130 25.71 -0.86 11.23
C LEU A 130 24.51 -0.73 12.19
N GLN A 131 24.27 0.47 12.72
CA GLN A 131 23.16 0.76 13.66
C GLN A 131 23.20 -0.12 14.91
N ARG A 132 24.40 -0.27 15.51
CA ARG A 132 24.67 -1.19 16.61
C ARG A 132 25.35 -0.51 17.78
N CYS A 133 25.13 -1.07 18.95
CA CYS A 133 25.92 -0.86 20.14
C CYS A 133 26.65 -2.17 20.49
N ARG A 134 27.95 -2.08 20.73
CA ARG A 134 28.80 -3.15 21.24
C ARG A 134 29.16 -2.84 22.68
N LEU A 135 28.81 -3.75 23.57
CA LEU A 135 29.27 -3.75 24.96
C LEU A 135 30.42 -4.74 25.11
N THR A 136 31.54 -4.31 25.71
CA THR A 136 32.68 -5.18 26.03
C THR A 136 32.83 -5.25 27.54
N LEU A 137 32.92 -6.46 28.06
CA LEU A 137 32.96 -6.78 29.48
C LEU A 137 34.39 -7.17 29.90
N ALA A 138 34.77 -6.85 31.13
CA ALA A 138 36.09 -7.23 31.68
C ALA A 138 36.22 -8.72 31.90
N GLN A 139 35.13 -9.43 32.15
CA GLN A 139 35.07 -10.87 32.32
C GLN A 139 33.95 -11.48 31.47
N PRO A 140 34.20 -12.63 30.84
CA PRO A 140 33.17 -13.30 30.03
C PRO A 140 31.95 -13.73 30.87
N LEU A 141 30.77 -13.59 30.31
CA LEU A 141 29.53 -14.14 30.86
C LEU A 141 29.49 -15.64 30.62
N ALA A 142 29.18 -16.40 31.66
CA ALA A 142 28.89 -17.83 31.52
C ALA A 142 27.49 -18.03 30.92
N PRO A 143 27.20 -19.17 30.24
CA PRO A 143 25.85 -19.52 29.83
C PRO A 143 24.88 -19.48 31.01
N GLY A 144 23.72 -18.88 30.80
CA GLY A 144 22.68 -18.71 31.84
C GLY A 144 21.90 -17.40 31.70
N GLN A 145 21.20 -17.05 32.79
CA GLN A 145 20.35 -15.87 32.84
C GLN A 145 21.10 -14.66 33.38
N TRP A 146 21.00 -13.54 32.70
CA TRP A 146 21.65 -12.30 33.06
C TRP A 146 20.70 -11.13 32.89
N ARG A 147 20.96 -9.98 33.53
CA ARG A 147 20.24 -8.73 33.37
C ARG A 147 21.20 -7.66 32.87
N LEU A 148 20.79 -6.98 31.80
CA LEU A 148 21.50 -5.87 31.20
C LEU A 148 20.73 -4.58 31.52
N GLN A 149 21.37 -3.67 32.26
CA GLN A 149 20.78 -2.35 32.59
C GLN A 149 21.46 -1.28 31.77
N ILE A 150 20.65 -0.47 31.04
CA ILE A 150 21.16 0.57 30.15
C ILE A 150 20.41 1.87 30.43
N GLU A 151 21.15 2.96 30.62
CA GLU A 151 20.66 4.34 30.67
C GLU A 151 20.97 5.04 29.35
N PHE A 152 20.01 5.76 28.81
CA PHE A 152 20.14 6.38 27.50
C PHE A 152 19.29 7.64 27.35
N ARG A 153 19.64 8.45 26.35
CA ARG A 153 18.87 9.62 25.91
C ARG A 153 18.62 9.56 24.42
N GLY A 154 17.50 10.14 23.99
CA GLY A 154 17.15 10.29 22.59
C GLY A 154 16.41 11.61 22.31
N THR A 155 16.17 11.85 21.02
CA THR A 155 15.47 13.04 20.53
C THR A 155 14.09 12.65 20.06
N LEU A 156 13.05 13.37 20.48
CA LEU A 156 11.72 13.30 19.89
C LEU A 156 11.77 14.02 18.53
N ASN A 157 12.07 13.27 17.49
CA ASN A 157 12.24 13.81 16.14
C ASN A 157 10.90 14.22 15.49
N ASP A 158 10.97 14.84 14.32
CA ASP A 158 9.83 15.22 13.47
C ASP A 158 9.78 14.45 12.12
N LYS A 159 10.45 13.29 12.08
CA LYS A 159 10.58 12.47 10.85
C LYS A 159 9.53 11.36 10.73
N LEU A 160 8.54 11.31 11.64
CA LEU A 160 7.45 10.34 11.67
C LEU A 160 7.94 8.88 11.75
N ARG A 161 9.03 8.64 12.49
CA ARG A 161 9.63 7.32 12.73
C ARG A 161 10.34 7.27 14.07
N GLY A 162 10.53 6.08 14.61
CA GLY A 162 11.05 5.91 15.96
C GLY A 162 10.09 6.51 16.99
N PHE A 163 10.60 7.17 18.01
CA PHE A 163 9.80 7.95 18.95
C PHE A 163 9.82 9.41 18.50
N TYR A 164 8.66 9.94 18.06
CA TYR A 164 8.58 11.20 17.35
C TYR A 164 7.47 12.12 17.88
N ARG A 165 7.55 13.41 17.53
CA ARG A 165 6.53 14.42 17.83
C ARG A 165 5.52 14.51 16.71
N SER A 166 4.23 14.56 17.07
CA SER A 166 3.13 14.95 16.21
C SER A 166 2.47 16.20 16.76
N THR A 167 1.99 17.08 15.89
CA THR A 167 1.41 18.36 16.28
C THR A 167 0.00 18.55 15.70
N TYR A 168 -0.84 19.25 16.45
CA TYR A 168 -2.18 19.63 15.98
C TYR A 168 -2.57 20.99 16.53
N LYS A 169 -3.55 21.64 15.90
CA LYS A 169 -4.18 22.86 16.42
C LYS A 169 -5.38 22.47 17.28
N ASP A 170 -5.43 23.00 18.51
CA ASP A 170 -6.62 22.90 19.34
C ASP A 170 -7.73 23.87 18.88
N ARG A 171 -8.89 23.80 19.55
CA ARG A 171 -10.05 24.67 19.20
C ARG A 171 -9.76 26.17 19.32
N ASN A 172 -8.72 26.55 20.05
CA ASN A 172 -8.30 27.94 20.20
C ASN A 172 -7.22 28.35 19.20
N GLY A 173 -6.83 27.46 18.30
CA GLY A 173 -5.75 27.66 17.32
C GLY A 173 -4.34 27.49 17.88
N SER A 174 -4.19 27.11 19.16
CA SER A 174 -2.89 26.87 19.80
C SER A 174 -2.31 25.54 19.33
N THR A 175 -1.00 25.52 19.07
CA THR A 175 -0.31 24.29 18.71
C THR A 175 -0.12 23.42 19.94
N GLN A 176 -0.62 22.21 19.87
CA GLN A 176 -0.42 21.15 20.86
C GLN A 176 0.53 20.09 20.30
N THR A 177 1.29 19.46 21.18
CA THR A 177 2.24 18.39 20.83
C THR A 177 1.85 17.10 21.54
N LEU A 178 1.92 15.99 20.81
CA LEU A 178 1.90 14.64 21.37
C LEU A 178 3.15 13.89 20.90
N ALA A 179 3.51 12.84 21.61
CA ALA A 179 4.56 11.90 21.15
C ALA A 179 3.93 10.56 20.78
N ALA A 180 4.39 9.98 19.68
CA ALA A 180 3.94 8.69 19.17
C ALA A 180 5.10 7.86 18.65
N THR A 181 4.89 6.58 18.49
CA THR A 181 5.88 5.65 17.93
C THR A 181 5.52 5.19 16.53
N GLN A 182 6.56 4.93 15.71
CA GLN A 182 6.49 4.15 14.48
C GLN A 182 7.78 3.36 14.32
N PHE A 183 7.75 2.05 14.55
CA PHE A 183 8.95 1.25 14.64
C PHE A 183 9.18 0.31 13.46
N GLU A 184 8.18 -0.08 12.75
CA GLU A 184 8.35 -0.91 11.57
C GLU A 184 8.99 -0.13 10.40
N ALA A 185 10.01 -0.70 9.75
CA ALA A 185 10.55 -2.04 9.95
C ALA A 185 11.59 -2.12 11.10
N THR A 186 12.52 -1.18 11.24
CA THR A 186 13.72 -1.28 12.07
C THR A 186 14.01 0.00 12.84
N ASP A 187 12.99 0.67 13.36
CA ASP A 187 13.10 1.96 14.03
C ASP A 187 12.83 1.89 15.55
N ALA A 188 12.60 0.71 16.15
CA ALA A 188 12.57 0.56 17.61
C ALA A 188 13.92 0.93 18.24
N ARG A 189 15.03 0.63 17.56
CA ARG A 189 16.42 1.00 17.93
C ARG A 189 16.67 2.50 18.06
N ARG A 190 15.73 3.36 17.60
CA ARG A 190 15.78 4.82 17.76
C ARG A 190 15.06 5.31 19.01
N ALA A 191 14.32 4.42 19.67
CA ALA A 191 13.57 4.73 20.86
C ALA A 191 14.17 4.09 22.12
N PHE A 192 14.74 2.89 21.99
CA PHE A 192 15.45 2.20 23.08
C PHE A 192 16.43 1.17 22.52
N PRO A 193 17.52 0.86 23.26
CA PRO A 193 18.46 -0.21 22.89
C PRO A 193 17.75 -1.57 22.89
N CYS A 194 17.84 -2.34 21.78
CA CYS A 194 17.13 -3.61 21.66
C CYS A 194 17.72 -4.53 20.58
N TRP A 195 17.33 -5.79 20.60
CA TRP A 195 17.51 -6.74 19.49
C TRP A 195 16.37 -6.52 18.49
N ASP A 196 16.60 -5.64 17.52
CA ASP A 196 15.57 -5.11 16.63
C ASP A 196 15.46 -5.92 15.34
N GLU A 197 15.24 -7.23 15.51
CA GLU A 197 14.94 -8.19 14.45
C GLU A 197 13.64 -8.93 14.77
N PRO A 198 12.82 -9.34 13.77
CA PRO A 198 11.48 -9.89 14.01
C PRO A 198 11.45 -11.16 14.87
N ASP A 199 12.49 -11.98 14.80
CA ASP A 199 12.57 -13.27 15.47
C ASP A 199 13.19 -13.21 16.88
N PHE A 200 13.64 -12.04 17.35
CA PHE A 200 13.99 -11.83 18.75
C PHE A 200 12.75 -11.41 19.58
N LYS A 201 11.72 -12.23 19.56
CA LYS A 201 10.51 -11.97 20.36
C LYS A 201 10.81 -12.01 21.86
N ALA A 202 10.28 -11.03 22.58
CA ALA A 202 10.40 -10.90 24.04
C ALA A 202 9.10 -10.37 24.67
N VAL A 203 9.03 -10.38 25.99
CA VAL A 203 7.96 -9.71 26.76
C VAL A 203 8.38 -8.28 27.04
N PHE A 204 7.45 -7.32 26.94
CA PHE A 204 7.70 -5.92 27.24
C PHE A 204 6.85 -5.45 28.42
N SER A 205 7.51 -4.85 29.42
CA SER A 205 6.92 -4.14 30.54
C SER A 205 7.23 -2.66 30.39
N THR A 206 6.24 -1.87 30.00
CA THR A 206 6.42 -0.44 29.73
C THR A 206 5.99 0.40 30.91
N THR A 207 6.82 1.40 31.25
CA THR A 207 6.51 2.46 32.23
C THR A 207 6.79 3.81 31.59
N LEU A 208 5.80 4.69 31.61
CA LEU A 208 5.90 6.04 31.07
C LEU A 208 5.77 7.07 32.19
N VAL A 209 6.72 8.00 32.28
CA VAL A 209 6.73 9.10 33.24
C VAL A 209 6.41 10.38 32.50
N ILE A 210 5.27 10.97 32.77
CA ILE A 210 4.67 12.04 31.96
C ILE A 210 4.15 13.21 32.81
N ASP A 211 3.88 14.32 32.15
CA ASP A 211 3.16 15.44 32.77
C ASP A 211 1.79 14.93 33.28
N PRO A 212 1.37 15.30 34.50
CA PRO A 212 0.09 14.87 35.07
C PRO A 212 -1.16 15.19 34.22
N ALA A 213 -1.08 16.22 33.37
CA ALA A 213 -2.18 16.65 32.52
C ALA A 213 -2.30 15.81 31.23
N LEU A 214 -1.33 14.92 30.93
CA LEU A 214 -1.32 14.09 29.73
C LEU A 214 -1.88 12.69 30.03
N SER A 215 -2.32 12.03 28.97
CA SER A 215 -2.68 10.62 28.97
C SER A 215 -1.61 9.81 28.23
N ALA A 216 -1.48 8.53 28.57
CA ALA A 216 -0.60 7.60 27.91
C ALA A 216 -1.36 6.32 27.54
N VAL A 217 -1.08 5.78 26.34
CA VAL A 217 -1.56 4.48 25.86
C VAL A 217 -0.36 3.69 25.39
N SER A 218 -0.32 2.39 25.69
CA SER A 218 0.69 1.45 25.19
C SER A 218 0.03 0.13 24.76
N ASN A 219 0.82 -0.89 24.43
CA ASN A 219 0.35 -2.19 23.94
C ASN A 219 -0.66 -2.88 24.85
N SER A 220 -0.45 -2.84 26.17
CA SER A 220 -1.27 -3.53 27.16
C SER A 220 -2.09 -2.58 28.00
N ALA A 221 -3.00 -3.10 28.84
CA ALA A 221 -3.80 -2.31 29.75
C ALA A 221 -2.93 -1.61 30.82
N VAL A 222 -3.43 -0.51 31.35
CA VAL A 222 -2.80 0.18 32.48
C VAL A 222 -2.88 -0.69 33.72
N LEU A 223 -1.73 -1.01 34.30
CA LEU A 223 -1.61 -1.73 35.57
C LEU A 223 -1.79 -0.78 36.77
N SER A 224 -1.14 0.38 36.72
CA SER A 224 -1.24 1.38 37.78
C SER A 224 -0.86 2.79 37.28
N GLU A 225 -1.47 3.80 37.89
CA GLU A 225 -1.06 5.21 37.77
C GLU A 225 -0.71 5.73 39.16
N THR A 226 0.48 6.31 39.30
CA THR A 226 0.97 6.90 40.56
C THR A 226 1.56 8.28 40.31
N GLN A 227 1.77 9.04 41.37
CA GLN A 227 2.44 10.35 41.33
C GLN A 227 3.85 10.20 41.93
N GLU A 228 4.87 10.58 41.19
CA GLU A 228 6.27 10.59 41.64
C GLU A 228 6.90 11.95 41.31
N ARG A 229 7.39 12.69 42.29
CA ARG A 229 8.08 13.98 42.08
C ARG A 229 7.33 14.99 41.23
N GLY A 230 5.98 15.00 41.34
CA GLY A 230 5.14 15.89 40.54
C GLY A 230 4.82 15.43 39.13
N GLN A 231 5.31 14.29 38.70
CA GLN A 231 5.01 13.63 37.41
C GLN A 231 4.06 12.46 37.64
N LYS A 232 3.30 12.08 36.60
CA LYS A 232 2.47 10.89 36.57
C LYS A 232 3.28 9.73 36.04
N VAL A 233 3.32 8.62 36.77
CA VAL A 233 3.96 7.36 36.37
C VAL A 233 2.87 6.38 35.97
N VAL A 234 2.81 6.02 34.71
CA VAL A 234 1.87 5.05 34.15
C VAL A 234 2.61 3.76 33.89
N ARG A 235 2.23 2.69 34.58
CA ARG A 235 2.76 1.33 34.36
C ARG A 235 1.73 0.50 33.63
N PHE A 236 2.19 -0.25 32.64
CA PHE A 236 1.35 -1.15 31.84
C PHE A 236 1.58 -2.60 32.24
N VAL A 237 0.56 -3.44 32.00
CA VAL A 237 0.68 -4.89 32.12
C VAL A 237 1.72 -5.41 31.12
N ASP A 238 2.36 -6.51 31.44
CA ASP A 238 3.27 -7.18 30.50
C ASP A 238 2.56 -7.56 29.21
N THR A 239 3.26 -7.39 28.07
CA THR A 239 2.74 -7.86 26.78
C THR A 239 2.83 -9.38 26.70
N MET A 240 2.16 -9.98 25.71
CA MET A 240 2.57 -11.31 25.25
C MET A 240 3.97 -11.25 24.64
N LYS A 241 4.58 -12.39 24.37
CA LYS A 241 5.85 -12.49 23.67
C LYS A 241 5.68 -11.99 22.23
N MET A 242 6.33 -10.87 21.87
CA MET A 242 6.19 -10.19 20.57
C MET A 242 7.50 -9.58 20.08
N SER A 243 7.56 -9.18 18.81
CA SER A 243 8.71 -8.52 18.19
C SER A 243 8.81 -7.06 18.60
N THR A 244 10.01 -6.47 18.54
CA THR A 244 10.28 -5.08 18.92
C THR A 244 9.52 -4.07 18.07
N TYR A 245 9.33 -4.34 16.78
CA TYR A 245 8.65 -3.42 15.87
C TYR A 245 7.16 -3.20 16.20
N LEU A 246 6.57 -4.08 17.01
CA LEU A 246 5.17 -3.99 17.48
C LEU A 246 5.01 -3.17 18.78
N VAL A 247 6.11 -2.77 19.42
CA VAL A 247 6.04 -1.95 20.64
C VAL A 247 5.53 -0.55 20.28
N ALA A 248 4.58 -0.07 21.06
CA ALA A 248 3.99 1.25 20.83
C ALA A 248 3.66 1.99 22.12
N PHE A 249 3.78 3.31 22.06
CA PHE A 249 3.24 4.21 23.07
C PHE A 249 2.89 5.57 22.46
N VAL A 250 1.79 6.12 22.95
CA VAL A 250 1.29 7.45 22.56
C VAL A 250 1.05 8.27 23.83
N ILE A 251 1.59 9.47 23.86
CA ILE A 251 1.55 10.37 25.02
C ILE A 251 1.08 11.73 24.56
N GLY A 252 0.01 12.25 25.18
CA GLY A 252 -0.51 13.56 24.81
C GLY A 252 -1.85 13.87 25.44
N ARG A 253 -2.44 15.00 25.02
CA ARG A 253 -3.85 15.28 25.30
C ARG A 253 -4.70 14.52 24.30
N ILE A 254 -5.22 13.37 24.72
CA ILE A 254 -6.05 12.46 23.92
C ILE A 254 -7.33 12.09 24.69
N GLU A 255 -8.39 11.79 23.96
CA GLU A 255 -9.68 11.37 24.50
C GLU A 255 -10.16 10.06 23.86
N ALA A 256 -10.75 9.18 24.68
CA ALA A 256 -11.25 7.88 24.22
C ALA A 256 -12.74 7.92 23.85
N SER A 257 -13.14 7.08 22.90
CA SER A 257 -14.54 6.69 22.68
C SER A 257 -15.10 5.92 23.89
N ALA A 258 -16.41 5.70 23.90
CA ALA A 258 -17.00 4.72 24.82
C ALA A 258 -16.47 3.32 24.46
N PRO A 259 -16.10 2.48 25.47
CA PRO A 259 -15.59 1.15 25.18
C PRO A 259 -16.67 0.23 24.62
N THR A 260 -16.28 -0.64 23.69
CA THR A 260 -17.10 -1.76 23.19
C THR A 260 -16.43 -3.07 23.59
N ALA A 261 -17.22 -4.04 24.04
CA ALA A 261 -16.72 -5.37 24.39
C ALA A 261 -16.85 -6.32 23.20
N VAL A 262 -15.76 -7.01 22.85
CA VAL A 262 -15.75 -8.13 21.91
C VAL A 262 -15.22 -9.35 22.67
N GLY A 263 -16.11 -10.27 23.03
CA GLY A 263 -15.76 -11.32 23.97
C GLY A 263 -15.23 -10.75 25.29
N LYS A 264 -13.97 -11.05 25.62
CA LYS A 264 -13.26 -10.51 26.79
C LYS A 264 -12.43 -9.26 26.48
N THR A 265 -12.33 -8.89 25.22
CA THR A 265 -11.49 -7.77 24.76
C THR A 265 -12.24 -6.44 24.88
N THR A 266 -11.63 -5.45 25.48
CA THR A 266 -12.13 -4.07 25.50
C THR A 266 -11.56 -3.30 24.32
N LEU A 267 -12.42 -2.81 23.42
CA LEU A 267 -12.06 -2.04 22.24
C LEU A 267 -12.44 -0.57 22.42
N ARG A 268 -11.50 0.36 22.11
CA ARG A 268 -11.72 1.81 22.13
C ARG A 268 -10.98 2.50 21.00
N LEU A 269 -11.50 3.64 20.59
CA LEU A 269 -10.82 4.56 19.69
C LEU A 269 -10.34 5.79 20.46
N TRP A 270 -9.14 6.26 20.14
CA TRP A 270 -8.53 7.43 20.75
C TRP A 270 -8.27 8.52 19.72
N THR A 271 -8.53 9.76 20.08
CA THR A 271 -8.35 10.93 19.21
C THR A 271 -7.76 12.10 20.00
N VAL A 272 -7.25 13.09 19.29
CA VAL A 272 -7.03 14.41 19.88
C VAL A 272 -8.37 15.05 20.27
N PRO A 273 -8.41 15.96 21.26
CA PRO A 273 -9.65 16.57 21.71
C PRO A 273 -10.46 17.22 20.59
N GLY A 274 -11.75 16.96 20.59
CA GLY A 274 -12.71 17.55 19.67
C GLY A 274 -13.07 16.71 18.46
N LYS A 275 -12.42 15.54 18.25
CA LYS A 275 -12.68 14.63 17.11
C LYS A 275 -13.41 13.34 17.51
N LYS A 276 -13.75 13.16 18.78
CA LYS A 276 -14.41 11.95 19.30
C LYS A 276 -15.71 11.59 18.56
N HIS A 277 -16.45 12.56 18.03
CA HIS A 277 -17.68 12.34 17.26
C HIS A 277 -17.43 11.63 15.92
N LEU A 278 -16.21 11.54 15.43
CA LEU A 278 -15.82 10.88 14.19
C LEU A 278 -15.44 9.40 14.37
N THR A 279 -15.50 8.85 15.59
CA THR A 279 -14.99 7.50 15.90
C THR A 279 -15.98 6.38 15.60
N GLY A 280 -17.29 6.68 15.49
CA GLY A 280 -18.35 5.67 15.46
C GLY A 280 -18.16 4.61 14.37
N PHE A 281 -18.01 5.02 13.13
CA PHE A 281 -17.86 4.11 12.00
C PHE A 281 -16.58 3.24 12.12
N GLY A 282 -15.45 3.83 12.53
CA GLY A 282 -14.22 3.09 12.79
C GLY A 282 -14.40 2.03 13.88
N GLN A 283 -15.17 2.35 14.93
CA GLN A 283 -15.46 1.42 16.02
C GLN A 283 -16.38 0.26 15.58
N ASP A 284 -17.35 0.54 14.72
CA ASP A 284 -18.25 -0.48 14.17
C ASP A 284 -17.49 -1.52 13.34
N ILE A 285 -16.66 -1.07 12.41
CA ILE A 285 -15.84 -1.99 11.61
C ILE A 285 -14.76 -2.70 12.42
N ALA A 286 -14.13 -2.03 13.41
CA ALA A 286 -13.17 -2.69 14.28
C ALA A 286 -13.82 -3.83 15.08
N THR A 287 -15.03 -3.61 15.57
CA THR A 287 -15.83 -4.62 16.26
C THR A 287 -16.19 -5.78 15.33
N ALA A 288 -16.72 -5.48 14.15
CA ALA A 288 -17.16 -6.48 13.17
C ALA A 288 -16.01 -7.34 12.66
N SER A 289 -14.88 -6.71 12.29
CA SER A 289 -13.70 -7.43 11.77
C SER A 289 -13.03 -8.28 12.85
N LEU A 290 -12.91 -7.79 14.09
CA LEU A 290 -12.36 -8.58 15.18
C LEU A 290 -13.20 -9.86 15.44
N GLN A 291 -14.54 -9.71 15.50
CA GLN A 291 -15.46 -10.84 15.63
C GLN A 291 -15.39 -11.80 14.44
N PHE A 292 -15.21 -11.26 13.23
CA PHE A 292 -15.05 -12.09 12.03
C PHE A 292 -13.78 -12.92 12.12
N PHE A 293 -12.64 -12.34 12.48
CA PHE A 293 -11.35 -13.03 12.55
C PHE A 293 -11.30 -14.08 13.65
N GLU A 294 -11.83 -13.78 14.85
CA GLU A 294 -11.93 -14.81 15.90
C GLU A 294 -12.72 -16.04 15.43
N ARG A 295 -13.83 -15.84 14.72
CA ARG A 295 -14.61 -16.97 14.15
C ARG A 295 -13.88 -17.66 12.99
N TYR A 296 -13.26 -16.90 12.10
CA TYR A 296 -12.59 -17.44 10.92
C TYR A 296 -11.38 -18.28 11.30
N TYR A 297 -10.54 -17.76 12.19
CA TYR A 297 -9.34 -18.49 12.65
C TYR A 297 -9.64 -19.52 13.72
N GLY A 298 -10.70 -19.35 14.48
CA GLY A 298 -11.01 -20.20 15.64
C GLY A 298 -10.04 -19.97 16.81
N ILE A 299 -9.33 -18.87 16.83
CA ILE A 299 -8.35 -18.46 17.84
C ILE A 299 -8.81 -17.11 18.39
N PRO A 300 -9.06 -16.98 19.70
CA PRO A 300 -9.39 -15.69 20.30
C PRO A 300 -8.29 -14.64 20.07
N TYR A 301 -8.65 -13.40 20.08
CA TYR A 301 -7.68 -12.31 20.06
C TYR A 301 -6.65 -12.47 21.19
N PRO A 302 -5.33 -12.41 20.88
CA PRO A 302 -4.30 -12.74 21.86
C PRO A 302 -4.00 -11.65 22.89
N GLY A 303 -4.49 -10.42 22.69
CA GLY A 303 -4.29 -9.29 23.61
C GLY A 303 -5.34 -9.21 24.71
N ASP A 304 -5.12 -8.28 25.64
CA ASP A 304 -6.06 -7.97 26.75
C ASP A 304 -7.04 -6.84 26.41
N LYS A 305 -6.64 -5.96 25.50
CA LYS A 305 -7.44 -4.82 25.01
C LYS A 305 -7.05 -4.52 23.57
N LEU A 306 -7.87 -3.74 22.87
CA LEU A 306 -7.57 -3.25 21.53
C LEU A 306 -7.91 -1.76 21.44
N ASP A 307 -6.89 -0.91 21.48
CA ASP A 307 -7.01 0.53 21.30
C ASP A 307 -6.60 0.90 19.86
N LEU A 308 -7.42 1.71 19.17
CA LEU A 308 -7.15 2.27 17.86
C LEU A 308 -6.92 3.77 18.01
N LEU A 309 -5.74 4.26 17.69
CA LEU A 309 -5.31 5.63 17.98
C LEU A 309 -5.14 6.45 16.69
N ALA A 310 -5.93 7.50 16.54
CA ALA A 310 -5.83 8.46 15.44
C ALA A 310 -4.73 9.49 15.72
N ILE A 311 -3.65 9.45 14.94
CA ILE A 311 -2.48 10.32 15.11
C ILE A 311 -2.51 11.43 14.04
N PRO A 312 -2.40 12.72 14.42
CA PRO A 312 -2.48 13.84 13.47
C PRO A 312 -1.39 13.83 12.39
N ASP A 313 -0.15 13.50 12.77
CA ASP A 313 0.97 13.34 11.84
C ASP A 313 1.44 11.88 11.84
N PHE A 314 1.10 11.13 10.78
CA PHE A 314 1.43 9.73 10.64
C PHE A 314 1.84 9.43 9.19
N ALA A 315 3.02 8.86 8.98
CA ALA A 315 3.61 8.68 7.65
C ALA A 315 2.84 7.71 6.77
N SER A 316 2.12 6.77 7.37
CA SER A 316 1.45 5.63 6.75
C SER A 316 -0.06 5.72 6.83
N GLY A 317 -0.76 4.66 6.47
CA GLY A 317 -2.19 4.49 6.73
C GLY A 317 -2.43 4.14 8.17
N ALA A 318 -1.82 3.06 8.63
CA ALA A 318 -1.84 2.61 10.00
C ALA A 318 -0.61 1.73 10.31
N MET A 319 -0.55 1.18 11.52
CA MET A 319 0.47 0.26 12.02
C MET A 319 -0.14 -0.67 13.04
N GLU A 320 0.06 -1.94 12.86
CA GLU A 320 -0.53 -3.06 13.61
C GLU A 320 0.02 -3.28 15.02
N ASN A 321 0.57 -2.29 15.69
CA ASN A 321 1.12 -2.46 17.05
C ASN A 321 0.13 -3.22 17.94
N LEU A 322 0.52 -4.35 18.47
CA LEU A 322 -0.33 -5.22 19.28
C LEU A 322 -1.06 -4.43 20.37
N GLY A 323 -2.38 -4.46 20.36
CA GLY A 323 -3.22 -3.81 21.36
C GLY A 323 -3.25 -2.27 21.34
N ALA A 324 -2.45 -1.61 20.48
CA ALA A 324 -2.36 -0.15 20.38
C ALA A 324 -2.13 0.29 18.93
N ILE A 325 -3.04 -0.08 18.03
CA ILE A 325 -2.96 0.17 16.58
C ILE A 325 -2.97 1.68 16.33
N THR A 326 -1.95 2.20 15.65
CA THR A 326 -1.87 3.62 15.31
C THR A 326 -2.32 3.88 13.88
N PHE A 327 -3.08 4.93 13.68
CA PHE A 327 -3.66 5.30 12.39
C PHE A 327 -3.38 6.75 12.03
N ARG A 328 -3.22 7.02 10.75
CA ARG A 328 -3.46 8.36 10.22
C ARG A 328 -4.95 8.69 10.42
N GLU A 329 -5.26 9.91 10.84
CA GLU A 329 -6.66 10.33 11.09
C GLU A 329 -7.61 10.00 9.93
N THR A 330 -7.19 10.20 8.68
CA THR A 330 -8.00 9.91 7.48
C THR A 330 -8.30 8.43 7.26
N ALA A 331 -7.62 7.53 7.95
CA ALA A 331 -7.78 6.08 7.84
C ALA A 331 -8.62 5.46 8.97
N LEU A 332 -9.03 6.28 9.96
CA LEU A 332 -9.81 5.83 11.10
C LEU A 332 -11.03 6.71 11.38
N LEU A 333 -10.84 8.04 11.35
CA LEU A 333 -11.88 9.01 11.73
C LEU A 333 -12.68 9.41 10.48
N VAL A 334 -14.00 9.28 10.54
CA VAL A 334 -14.89 9.65 9.46
C VAL A 334 -16.28 9.98 9.98
N ASP A 335 -16.92 10.98 9.38
CA ASP A 335 -18.35 11.24 9.56
C ASP A 335 -19.13 10.57 8.40
N PRO A 336 -19.91 9.52 8.66
CA PRO A 336 -20.65 8.80 7.61
C PRO A 336 -21.66 9.66 6.83
N HIS A 337 -22.11 10.78 7.42
CA HIS A 337 -23.10 11.65 6.77
C HIS A 337 -22.51 12.60 5.74
N SER A 338 -21.22 12.95 5.88
CA SER A 338 -20.51 13.86 4.98
C SER A 338 -19.41 13.20 4.16
N ALA A 339 -19.05 11.96 4.48
CA ALA A 339 -18.07 11.19 3.74
C ALA A 339 -18.63 10.64 2.43
N THR A 340 -17.74 10.46 1.48
CA THR A 340 -18.03 9.66 0.29
C THR A 340 -18.02 8.17 0.65
N HIS A 341 -18.75 7.38 -0.13
CA HIS A 341 -18.71 5.92 0.04
C HIS A 341 -17.28 5.35 -0.09
N GLY A 342 -16.45 5.89 -0.99
CA GLY A 342 -15.05 5.47 -1.12
C GLY A 342 -14.16 5.83 0.10
N GLU A 343 -14.51 6.87 0.85
CA GLU A 343 -13.85 7.20 2.11
C GLU A 343 -14.27 6.22 3.22
N LEU A 344 -15.53 5.79 3.24
CA LEU A 344 -16.01 4.73 4.14
C LEU A 344 -15.37 3.37 3.83
N GLU A 345 -15.34 2.96 2.55
CA GLU A 345 -14.62 1.75 2.11
C GLU A 345 -13.16 1.79 2.58
N ARG A 346 -12.50 2.95 2.46
CA ARG A 346 -11.11 3.09 2.87
C ARG A 346 -10.90 2.88 4.37
N VAL A 347 -11.73 3.49 5.21
CA VAL A 347 -11.65 3.28 6.66
C VAL A 347 -11.92 1.81 7.00
N ALA A 348 -12.92 1.20 6.38
CA ALA A 348 -13.26 -0.20 6.62
C ALA A 348 -12.10 -1.15 6.22
N ASP A 349 -11.52 -0.96 5.04
CA ASP A 349 -10.40 -1.76 4.58
C ASP A 349 -9.21 -1.67 5.55
N VAL A 350 -8.80 -0.43 5.93
CA VAL A 350 -7.63 -0.25 6.79
C VAL A 350 -7.85 -0.83 8.17
N VAL A 351 -8.99 -0.54 8.80
CA VAL A 351 -9.28 -1.07 10.14
C VAL A 351 -9.33 -2.60 10.13
N ALA A 352 -9.93 -3.21 9.10
CA ALA A 352 -9.93 -4.67 8.98
C ALA A 352 -8.54 -5.25 8.70
N HIS A 353 -7.70 -4.54 7.93
CA HIS A 353 -6.30 -4.91 7.67
C HIS A 353 -5.51 -4.98 8.98
N GLU A 354 -5.53 -3.89 9.75
CA GLU A 354 -4.78 -3.83 11.02
C GLU A 354 -5.29 -4.87 12.03
N ASN A 355 -6.59 -5.12 12.06
CA ASN A 355 -7.13 -6.18 12.93
C ASN A 355 -6.72 -7.59 12.48
N ALA A 356 -6.52 -7.82 11.17
CA ALA A 356 -6.05 -9.12 10.68
C ALA A 356 -4.61 -9.41 11.12
N HIS A 357 -3.78 -8.37 11.23
CA HIS A 357 -2.40 -8.48 11.71
C HIS A 357 -2.29 -9.02 13.13
N MET A 358 -3.31 -8.89 13.97
CA MET A 358 -3.28 -9.45 15.33
C MET A 358 -2.99 -10.97 15.34
N TRP A 359 -3.23 -11.66 14.23
CA TRP A 359 -2.86 -13.06 14.02
C TRP A 359 -1.69 -13.20 13.04
N PHE A 360 -1.73 -12.47 11.90
CA PHE A 360 -0.67 -12.49 10.87
C PHE A 360 0.23 -11.25 11.01
N GLY A 361 1.28 -11.37 11.80
CA GLY A 361 2.21 -10.31 12.16
C GLY A 361 2.51 -10.33 13.66
N ASP A 362 1.47 -10.40 14.50
CA ASP A 362 1.60 -10.33 15.94
C ASP A 362 1.72 -11.70 16.58
N LEU A 363 0.67 -12.55 16.47
CA LEU A 363 0.69 -13.89 17.01
C LEU A 363 1.75 -14.77 16.33
N VAL A 364 1.73 -14.79 15.01
CA VAL A 364 2.75 -15.44 14.15
C VAL A 364 3.41 -14.36 13.31
N THR A 365 4.73 -14.21 13.43
CA THR A 365 5.52 -13.17 12.73
C THR A 365 6.48 -13.85 11.74
N MET A 366 6.77 -13.22 10.60
CA MET A 366 7.84 -13.68 9.72
C MET A 366 9.18 -13.79 10.47
N SER A 367 10.01 -14.75 10.09
CA SER A 367 11.34 -14.95 10.70
C SER A 367 12.33 -13.84 10.30
N TRP A 368 12.18 -13.27 9.10
CA TRP A 368 12.99 -12.16 8.61
C TRP A 368 12.19 -11.32 7.61
N TRP A 369 12.67 -10.12 7.34
CA TRP A 369 11.99 -9.12 6.50
C TRP A 369 11.78 -9.53 5.03
N ASN A 370 12.51 -10.54 4.51
CA ASN A 370 12.19 -11.12 3.20
C ASN A 370 10.81 -11.77 3.17
N GLY A 371 10.36 -12.31 4.30
CA GLY A 371 9.04 -12.91 4.50
C GLY A 371 7.92 -11.92 4.85
N LEU A 372 8.13 -10.61 4.73
CA LEU A 372 7.15 -9.56 5.08
C LEU A 372 5.76 -9.77 4.45
N TRP A 373 5.70 -10.41 3.29
CA TRP A 373 4.45 -10.74 2.61
C TRP A 373 3.53 -11.68 3.43
N LEU A 374 4.10 -12.50 4.33
CA LEU A 374 3.35 -13.37 5.24
C LEU A 374 2.46 -12.57 6.20
N ASN A 375 2.90 -11.37 6.58
CA ASN A 375 2.08 -10.44 7.34
C ASN A 375 1.13 -9.67 6.41
N GLU A 376 1.67 -8.97 5.44
CA GLU A 376 1.01 -7.92 4.69
C GLU A 376 0.05 -8.41 3.60
N ALA A 377 0.45 -9.44 2.85
CA ALA A 377 -0.44 -10.01 1.84
C ALA A 377 -1.63 -10.71 2.51
N PHE A 378 -1.40 -11.37 3.65
CA PHE A 378 -2.50 -11.96 4.42
C PHE A 378 -3.44 -10.91 4.97
N ALA A 379 -2.95 -9.88 5.62
CA ALA A 379 -3.80 -8.79 6.10
C ALA A 379 -4.60 -8.17 4.95
N THR A 380 -3.97 -7.98 3.79
CA THR A 380 -4.62 -7.48 2.57
C THR A 380 -5.72 -8.42 2.04
N PHE A 381 -5.48 -9.73 2.05
CA PHE A 381 -6.48 -10.71 1.64
C PHE A 381 -7.63 -10.79 2.65
N MET A 382 -7.30 -10.77 3.95
CA MET A 382 -8.26 -10.90 5.04
C MET A 382 -9.13 -9.64 5.21
N GLU A 383 -8.60 -8.43 4.94
CA GLU A 383 -9.41 -7.21 4.94
C GLU A 383 -10.56 -7.33 3.92
N MET A 384 -10.25 -7.86 2.72
CA MET A 384 -11.29 -8.07 1.70
C MET A 384 -12.34 -9.08 2.14
N LEU A 385 -11.93 -10.20 2.75
CA LEU A 385 -12.86 -11.20 3.28
C LEU A 385 -13.75 -10.63 4.38
N ALA A 386 -13.17 -9.89 5.32
CA ALA A 386 -13.91 -9.36 6.46
C ALA A 386 -14.89 -8.26 6.04
N VAL A 387 -14.46 -7.32 5.19
CA VAL A 387 -15.32 -6.21 4.75
C VAL A 387 -16.40 -6.70 3.79
N ASP A 388 -16.11 -7.66 2.91
CA ASP A 388 -17.11 -8.27 2.04
C ASP A 388 -18.16 -9.07 2.83
N ALA A 389 -17.75 -9.73 3.91
CA ALA A 389 -18.68 -10.42 4.82
C ALA A 389 -19.51 -9.46 5.68
N TRP A 390 -18.97 -8.29 6.06
CA TRP A 390 -19.68 -7.25 6.81
C TRP A 390 -20.66 -6.46 5.96
N LYS A 391 -20.26 -6.14 4.72
CA LYS A 391 -20.99 -5.33 3.75
C LYS A 391 -20.98 -5.98 2.35
N PRO A 392 -21.72 -7.08 2.14
CA PRO A 392 -21.70 -7.81 0.85
C PRO A 392 -22.11 -6.95 -0.34
N GLU A 393 -22.98 -5.96 -0.11
CA GLU A 393 -23.44 -4.99 -1.11
C GLU A 393 -22.31 -4.10 -1.65
N TRP A 394 -21.19 -3.97 -0.94
CA TRP A 394 -20.02 -3.22 -1.38
C TRP A 394 -19.16 -3.97 -2.41
N LYS A 395 -19.38 -5.28 -2.60
CA LYS A 395 -18.74 -6.13 -3.62
C LYS A 395 -17.21 -5.93 -3.64
N ARG A 396 -16.58 -6.07 -2.45
CA ARG A 396 -15.16 -5.71 -2.27
C ARG A 396 -14.22 -6.46 -3.21
N TRP A 397 -14.53 -7.71 -3.56
CA TRP A 397 -13.73 -8.47 -4.51
C TRP A 397 -13.71 -7.89 -5.93
N ASN A 398 -14.78 -7.20 -6.38
CA ASN A 398 -14.74 -6.48 -7.65
C ASN A 398 -13.77 -5.29 -7.58
N THR A 399 -13.79 -4.54 -6.47
CA THR A 399 -12.86 -3.41 -6.25
C THR A 399 -11.42 -3.90 -6.07
N PHE A 400 -11.19 -5.08 -5.48
CA PHE A 400 -9.89 -5.70 -5.38
C PHE A 400 -9.25 -5.96 -6.77
N GLY A 401 -10.04 -6.14 -7.83
CA GLY A 401 -9.57 -6.19 -9.21
C GLY A 401 -8.69 -4.99 -9.58
N VAL A 402 -9.02 -3.79 -9.10
CA VAL A 402 -8.22 -2.56 -9.34
C VAL A 402 -6.87 -2.66 -8.63
N SER A 403 -6.82 -3.17 -7.40
CA SER A 403 -5.58 -3.39 -6.65
C SER A 403 -4.68 -4.42 -7.34
N ARG A 404 -5.28 -5.53 -7.79
CA ARG A 404 -4.59 -6.56 -8.58
C ARG A 404 -4.03 -5.99 -9.89
N ALA A 405 -4.79 -5.13 -10.60
CA ALA A 405 -4.32 -4.49 -11.82
C ALA A 405 -3.10 -3.58 -11.57
N ALA A 406 -3.07 -2.88 -10.43
CA ALA A 406 -1.90 -2.09 -10.02
C ALA A 406 -0.66 -2.99 -9.80
N ALA A 407 -0.82 -4.15 -9.17
CA ALA A 407 0.26 -5.13 -9.03
C ALA A 407 0.71 -5.69 -10.39
N LEU A 408 -0.22 -6.08 -11.25
CA LEU A 408 0.08 -6.55 -12.61
C LEU A 408 0.85 -5.51 -13.43
N SER A 409 0.61 -4.21 -13.22
CA SER A 409 1.30 -3.14 -13.95
C SER A 409 2.76 -2.98 -13.52
N VAL A 410 3.09 -3.21 -12.26
CA VAL A 410 4.46 -3.17 -11.74
C VAL A 410 5.18 -4.49 -12.01
N ASP A 411 4.49 -5.61 -11.85
CA ASP A 411 5.09 -6.92 -12.04
C ASP A 411 5.33 -7.28 -13.52
N GLY A 412 4.74 -6.52 -14.45
CA GLY A 412 5.02 -6.58 -15.89
C GLY A 412 6.29 -5.82 -16.32
N LEU A 413 7.03 -5.19 -15.41
CA LEU A 413 8.28 -4.51 -15.69
C LEU A 413 9.46 -5.50 -15.73
N HIS A 414 10.53 -5.15 -16.46
CA HIS A 414 11.81 -5.85 -16.36
C HIS A 414 12.45 -5.66 -15.00
N SER A 415 12.28 -4.47 -14.42
CA SER A 415 12.77 -4.10 -13.09
C SER A 415 11.89 -4.61 -11.94
N THR A 416 10.93 -5.52 -12.20
CA THR A 416 10.16 -6.17 -11.14
C THR A 416 11.02 -7.07 -10.25
N ARG A 417 10.47 -7.51 -9.14
CA ARG A 417 11.06 -8.45 -8.19
C ARG A 417 10.06 -9.56 -7.82
N PRO A 418 10.53 -10.71 -7.35
CA PRO A 418 9.65 -11.70 -6.72
C PRO A 418 8.97 -11.13 -5.45
N ILE A 419 7.92 -11.76 -4.97
CA ILE A 419 7.24 -11.38 -3.72
C ILE A 419 8.24 -11.48 -2.57
N GLU A 420 8.88 -12.62 -2.41
CA GLU A 420 9.98 -12.79 -1.46
C GLU A 420 11.29 -12.41 -2.11
N TYR A 421 11.96 -11.41 -1.58
CA TYR A 421 13.18 -10.82 -2.12
C TYR A 421 14.22 -10.64 -1.01
N PRO A 422 15.51 -10.88 -1.25
CA PRO A 422 16.53 -10.76 -0.23
C PRO A 422 16.60 -9.39 0.42
N VAL A 423 16.55 -9.36 1.75
CA VAL A 423 16.71 -8.17 2.59
C VAL A 423 18.00 -8.29 3.39
N ARG A 424 18.97 -7.43 3.11
CA ARG A 424 20.30 -7.44 3.73
C ARG A 424 20.56 -6.25 4.64
N ALA A 425 19.80 -5.16 4.47
CA ALA A 425 19.97 -3.92 5.22
C ALA A 425 18.60 -3.29 5.54
N PRO A 426 18.52 -2.40 6.53
CA PRO A 426 17.27 -1.68 6.87
C PRO A 426 16.59 -1.00 5.69
N LYS A 427 17.36 -0.41 4.77
CA LYS A 427 16.82 0.21 3.55
C LYS A 427 16.12 -0.77 2.60
N ASP A 428 16.57 -2.04 2.59
CA ASP A 428 15.95 -3.08 1.78
C ASP A 428 14.62 -3.52 2.40
N ALA A 429 14.55 -3.63 3.74
CA ALA A 429 13.30 -3.88 4.45
C ALA A 429 12.26 -2.79 4.16
N GLU A 430 12.67 -1.52 4.21
CA GLU A 430 11.85 -0.38 3.82
C GLU A 430 11.34 -0.46 2.37
N ALA A 431 12.09 -1.08 1.47
CA ALA A 431 11.72 -1.20 0.07
C ALA A 431 10.72 -2.35 -0.20
N MET A 432 10.57 -3.27 0.76
CA MET A 432 9.61 -4.38 0.65
C MET A 432 8.14 -3.92 0.77
N PHE A 433 7.88 -2.74 1.34
CA PHE A 433 6.54 -2.18 1.49
C PHE A 433 6.01 -1.61 0.16
N ASP A 434 5.72 -2.47 -0.80
CA ASP A 434 5.23 -2.09 -2.12
C ASP A 434 4.07 -2.98 -2.62
N VAL A 435 3.53 -2.65 -3.79
CA VAL A 435 2.37 -3.36 -4.37
C VAL A 435 2.62 -4.84 -4.66
N LEU A 436 3.89 -5.28 -4.73
CA LEU A 436 4.21 -6.69 -4.95
C LEU A 436 4.07 -7.49 -3.66
N THR A 437 4.51 -6.95 -2.55
CA THR A 437 4.32 -7.57 -1.23
C THR A 437 2.83 -7.65 -0.86
N TYR A 438 2.06 -6.59 -1.07
CA TYR A 438 0.65 -6.48 -0.66
C TYR A 438 -0.32 -7.05 -1.67
N GLU A 439 -0.45 -6.40 -2.82
CA GLU A 439 -1.51 -6.67 -3.80
C GLU A 439 -1.23 -7.92 -4.65
N LYS A 440 0.03 -8.13 -5.09
CA LYS A 440 0.38 -9.39 -5.76
C LYS A 440 0.25 -10.54 -4.78
N GLY A 441 0.82 -10.41 -3.57
CA GLY A 441 0.74 -11.44 -2.55
C GLY A 441 -0.71 -11.82 -2.23
N ALA A 442 -1.59 -10.85 -1.96
CA ALA A 442 -3.01 -11.09 -1.69
C ALA A 442 -3.75 -11.69 -2.91
N SER A 443 -3.39 -11.28 -4.14
CA SER A 443 -3.98 -11.86 -5.36
C SER A 443 -3.59 -13.31 -5.54
N VAL A 444 -2.36 -13.66 -5.24
CA VAL A 444 -1.85 -15.03 -5.28
C VAL A 444 -2.52 -15.90 -4.21
N LEU A 445 -2.74 -15.37 -3.00
CA LEU A 445 -3.52 -16.04 -1.97
C LEU A 445 -4.97 -16.25 -2.39
N ARG A 446 -5.61 -15.26 -3.02
CA ARG A 446 -6.98 -15.40 -3.56
C ARG A 446 -7.05 -16.45 -4.64
N MET A 447 -6.09 -16.50 -5.56
CA MET A 447 -5.99 -17.50 -6.60
C MET A 447 -5.87 -18.92 -6.00
N LEU A 448 -5.02 -19.09 -4.98
CA LEU A 448 -4.85 -20.37 -4.28
C LEU A 448 -6.11 -20.77 -3.53
N GLU A 449 -6.71 -19.84 -2.78
CA GLU A 449 -7.96 -20.08 -2.04
C GLU A 449 -9.08 -20.57 -2.97
N GLN A 450 -9.22 -19.97 -4.15
CA GLN A 450 -10.22 -20.39 -5.14
C GLN A 450 -9.86 -21.71 -5.82
N HIS A 451 -8.58 -22.04 -5.91
CA HIS A 451 -8.11 -23.32 -6.49
C HIS A 451 -8.36 -24.50 -5.55
N ILE A 452 -7.98 -24.39 -4.27
CA ILE A 452 -8.12 -25.49 -3.30
C ILE A 452 -9.48 -25.51 -2.57
N GLY A 453 -10.21 -24.41 -2.65
CA GLY A 453 -11.51 -24.18 -2.00
C GLY A 453 -11.41 -23.43 -0.67
N PRO A 454 -12.36 -22.50 -0.40
CA PRO A 454 -12.29 -21.58 0.76
C PRO A 454 -12.25 -22.30 2.12
N THR A 455 -12.97 -23.42 2.27
CA THR A 455 -12.96 -24.20 3.53
C THR A 455 -11.61 -24.86 3.80
N VAL A 456 -11.04 -25.49 2.78
CA VAL A 456 -9.72 -26.13 2.87
C VAL A 456 -8.63 -25.10 3.14
N PHE A 457 -8.68 -23.94 2.46
CA PHE A 457 -7.77 -22.84 2.69
C PHE A 457 -7.84 -22.34 4.14
N ARG A 458 -9.04 -22.06 4.65
CA ARG A 458 -9.25 -21.66 6.05
C ARG A 458 -8.69 -22.67 7.04
N ASP A 459 -8.94 -23.96 6.82
CA ASP A 459 -8.52 -25.00 7.76
C ASP A 459 -6.98 -25.13 7.78
N GLY A 460 -6.31 -24.97 6.62
CA GLY A 460 -4.85 -24.90 6.55
C GLY A 460 -4.27 -23.65 7.23
N ILE A 461 -4.94 -22.50 7.11
CA ILE A 461 -4.57 -21.27 7.82
C ILE A 461 -4.67 -21.46 9.35
N ARG A 462 -5.72 -22.13 9.84
CA ARG A 462 -5.86 -22.45 11.26
C ARG A 462 -4.73 -23.33 11.76
N GLU A 463 -4.35 -24.36 11.01
CA GLU A 463 -3.22 -25.24 11.34
C GLU A 463 -1.92 -24.42 11.43
N TYR A 464 -1.65 -23.56 10.45
CA TYR A 464 -0.47 -22.69 10.43
C TYR A 464 -0.40 -21.79 11.67
N LEU A 465 -1.47 -21.04 11.96
CA LEU A 465 -1.53 -20.14 13.10
C LEU A 465 -1.37 -20.85 14.45
N LEU A 466 -2.00 -22.02 14.63
CA LEU A 466 -1.89 -22.80 15.85
C LEU A 466 -0.49 -23.37 16.03
N THR A 467 0.14 -23.84 14.96
CA THR A 467 1.47 -24.47 15.00
C THR A 467 2.57 -23.47 15.36
N HIS A 468 2.45 -22.23 14.87
CA HIS A 468 3.48 -21.20 15.02
C HIS A 468 3.11 -20.10 16.01
N ALA A 469 2.01 -20.25 16.78
CA ALA A 469 1.54 -19.25 17.74
C ALA A 469 2.65 -18.80 18.70
N TYR A 470 2.75 -17.47 18.89
CA TYR A 470 3.77 -16.79 19.70
C TYR A 470 5.22 -16.97 19.18
N GLY A 471 5.38 -17.49 17.98
CA GLY A 471 6.64 -17.76 17.32
C GLY A 471 6.78 -17.01 15.99
N ASN A 472 7.74 -17.49 15.21
CA ASN A 472 8.03 -16.98 13.87
C ASN A 472 7.85 -18.11 12.85
N ALA A 473 7.63 -17.77 11.61
CA ALA A 473 7.43 -18.72 10.52
C ALA A 473 7.99 -18.17 9.18
N ASP A 474 8.28 -19.10 8.29
CA ASP A 474 8.72 -18.84 6.93
C ASP A 474 7.66 -19.26 5.91
N THR A 475 7.84 -18.85 4.67
CA THR A 475 6.97 -19.17 3.54
C THR A 475 6.67 -20.68 3.42
N LYS A 476 7.67 -21.54 3.68
CA LYS A 476 7.49 -22.97 3.62
C LYS A 476 6.53 -23.53 4.68
N ASP A 477 6.54 -22.95 5.87
CA ASP A 477 5.66 -23.39 6.97
C ASP A 477 4.19 -23.22 6.60
N LEU A 478 3.88 -22.10 5.93
CA LEU A 478 2.55 -21.83 5.40
C LEU A 478 2.15 -22.85 4.32
N TRP A 479 3.04 -23.11 3.35
CA TRP A 479 2.73 -24.03 2.27
C TRP A 479 2.59 -25.47 2.76
N ILE A 480 3.34 -25.88 3.79
CA ILE A 480 3.22 -27.20 4.42
C ILE A 480 1.83 -27.36 5.05
N SER A 481 1.36 -26.36 5.80
CA SER A 481 0.05 -26.40 6.45
C SER A 481 -1.09 -26.43 5.44
N LEU A 482 -1.04 -25.58 4.40
CA LEU A 482 -2.03 -25.56 3.32
C LEU A 482 -1.99 -26.85 2.48
N GLY A 483 -0.80 -27.39 2.20
CA GLY A 483 -0.63 -28.64 1.47
C GLY A 483 -1.21 -29.85 2.20
N ARG A 484 -1.06 -29.90 3.53
CA ARG A 484 -1.67 -30.94 4.37
C ARG A 484 -3.20 -30.85 4.33
N ALA A 485 -3.76 -29.66 4.52
CA ALA A 485 -5.20 -29.45 4.45
C ALA A 485 -5.77 -29.78 3.07
N ALA A 486 -5.08 -29.37 2.00
CA ALA A 486 -5.50 -29.59 0.62
C ALA A 486 -5.23 -31.01 0.10
N ARG A 487 -4.35 -31.77 0.76
CA ARG A 487 -3.86 -33.08 0.32
C ARG A 487 -3.29 -33.08 -1.10
N GLN A 488 -2.59 -32.00 -1.45
CA GLN A 488 -1.94 -31.79 -2.76
C GLN A 488 -0.67 -30.96 -2.63
N GLY A 489 0.18 -30.95 -3.68
CA GLY A 489 1.46 -30.27 -3.69
C GLY A 489 1.33 -28.75 -3.81
N VAL A 490 0.88 -28.06 -2.74
CA VAL A 490 0.80 -26.60 -2.69
C VAL A 490 2.18 -25.93 -2.80
N PRO A 491 3.27 -26.44 -2.16
CA PRO A 491 4.60 -25.85 -2.34
C PRO A 491 5.01 -25.76 -3.82
N ASP A 492 4.93 -26.88 -4.56
CA ASP A 492 5.34 -26.93 -5.97
C ASP A 492 4.54 -25.98 -6.87
N LEU A 493 3.27 -25.73 -6.52
CA LEU A 493 2.42 -24.77 -7.21
C LEU A 493 2.84 -23.32 -6.90
N MET A 494 3.15 -23.03 -5.64
CA MET A 494 3.25 -21.66 -5.14
C MET A 494 4.65 -21.07 -5.26
N ASP A 495 5.70 -21.88 -5.26
CA ASP A 495 7.09 -21.41 -5.36
C ASP A 495 7.32 -20.55 -6.60
N GLY A 496 6.72 -20.91 -7.74
CA GLY A 496 6.77 -20.12 -8.97
C GLY A 496 6.09 -18.74 -8.86
N TRP A 497 5.16 -18.56 -7.92
CA TRP A 497 4.47 -17.28 -7.72
C TRP A 497 5.16 -16.38 -6.70
N ILE A 498 5.84 -16.96 -5.72
CA ILE A 498 6.49 -16.23 -4.63
C ILE A 498 7.94 -15.87 -4.95
N PHE A 499 8.70 -16.81 -5.52
CA PHE A 499 10.14 -16.66 -5.76
C PHE A 499 10.51 -16.28 -7.20
N GLN A 500 9.54 -16.28 -8.11
CA GLN A 500 9.75 -15.87 -9.50
C GLN A 500 9.16 -14.49 -9.77
N PRO A 501 9.92 -13.54 -10.37
CA PRO A 501 9.41 -12.23 -10.74
C PRO A 501 8.54 -12.30 -12.00
N GLY A 502 7.49 -11.48 -12.06
CA GLY A 502 6.59 -11.44 -13.21
C GLY A 502 5.40 -12.38 -13.08
N TYR A 503 4.66 -12.50 -14.18
CA TYR A 503 3.44 -13.33 -14.29
C TYR A 503 3.19 -13.69 -15.77
N PRO A 504 2.35 -14.71 -16.05
CA PRO A 504 2.06 -15.10 -17.42
C PRO A 504 0.93 -14.28 -18.07
N VAL A 505 1.00 -14.09 -19.38
CA VAL A 505 -0.16 -13.85 -20.22
C VAL A 505 -0.57 -15.16 -20.87
N LEU A 506 -1.86 -15.49 -20.76
CA LEU A 506 -2.46 -16.64 -21.44
C LEU A 506 -3.04 -16.18 -22.76
N THR A 507 -2.54 -16.69 -23.87
CA THR A 507 -3.21 -16.54 -25.18
C THR A 507 -4.27 -17.63 -25.32
N ALA A 508 -5.52 -17.21 -25.59
CA ALA A 508 -6.67 -18.09 -25.72
C ALA A 508 -7.23 -18.03 -27.15
N GLU A 509 -7.14 -19.13 -27.87
CA GLU A 509 -7.64 -19.23 -29.24
C GLU A 509 -8.63 -20.39 -29.39
N LEU A 510 -9.75 -20.15 -30.06
CA LEU A 510 -10.72 -21.18 -30.40
C LEU A 510 -10.52 -21.59 -31.86
N THR A 511 -10.09 -22.85 -32.08
CA THR A 511 -9.88 -23.41 -33.40
C THR A 511 -11.18 -23.67 -34.13
N GLU A 512 -11.10 -23.93 -35.44
CA GLU A 512 -12.27 -24.36 -36.24
C GLU A 512 -12.86 -25.71 -35.78
N ARG A 513 -12.01 -26.56 -35.17
CA ARG A 513 -12.43 -27.85 -34.57
C ARG A 513 -13.04 -27.72 -33.17
N MET A 514 -13.30 -26.51 -32.74
CA MET A 514 -13.84 -26.21 -31.39
C MET A 514 -12.93 -26.72 -30.27
N GLU A 515 -11.62 -26.59 -30.46
CA GLU A 515 -10.64 -26.75 -29.38
C GLU A 515 -10.18 -25.39 -28.90
N LEU A 516 -10.27 -25.14 -27.59
CA LEU A 516 -9.63 -24.01 -26.96
C LEU A 516 -8.14 -24.34 -26.79
N VAL A 517 -7.30 -23.54 -27.42
CA VAL A 517 -5.83 -23.60 -27.28
C VAL A 517 -5.43 -22.51 -26.30
N LEU A 518 -4.84 -22.92 -25.19
CA LEU A 518 -4.23 -22.02 -24.21
C LEU A 518 -2.72 -22.13 -24.33
N THR A 519 -2.03 -21.01 -24.45
CA THR A 519 -0.57 -20.93 -24.35
C THR A 519 -0.18 -19.88 -23.35
N GLN A 520 0.91 -20.07 -22.62
CA GLN A 520 1.43 -19.09 -21.68
C GLN A 520 2.80 -18.58 -22.11
N GLN A 521 3.04 -17.31 -21.81
CA GLN A 521 4.36 -16.70 -21.86
C GLN A 521 4.44 -15.61 -20.77
N ARG A 522 5.65 -15.29 -20.32
CA ARG A 522 5.83 -14.18 -19.39
C ARG A 522 5.34 -12.88 -20.04
N PHE A 523 4.48 -12.15 -19.34
CA PHE A 523 4.07 -10.82 -19.78
C PHE A 523 5.13 -9.78 -19.42
N THR A 524 5.50 -8.95 -20.39
CA THR A 524 6.31 -7.75 -20.17
C THR A 524 5.84 -6.67 -21.12
N TYR A 525 6.00 -5.44 -20.69
CA TYR A 525 5.74 -4.29 -21.56
C TYR A 525 6.87 -4.02 -22.54
N LEU A 526 8.08 -4.48 -22.25
CA LEU A 526 9.23 -4.45 -23.14
C LEU A 526 9.53 -5.87 -23.61
N PRO A 527 10.13 -6.04 -24.80
CA PRO A 527 10.54 -7.36 -25.25
C PRO A 527 11.45 -8.04 -24.22
N ASN A 528 11.12 -9.25 -23.82
CA ASN A 528 11.90 -10.03 -22.89
C ASN A 528 12.31 -11.35 -23.52
N PRO A 529 13.60 -11.59 -23.76
CA PRO A 529 14.09 -12.84 -24.30
C PRO A 529 14.09 -13.99 -23.28
N THR A 530 13.95 -13.71 -21.97
CA THR A 530 13.95 -14.76 -20.95
C THR A 530 12.60 -15.49 -20.94
N ALA A 531 12.64 -16.78 -21.16
CA ALA A 531 11.49 -17.65 -20.97
C ALA A 531 11.15 -17.76 -19.47
N GLY A 532 9.88 -17.78 -19.16
CA GLY A 532 9.38 -18.06 -17.82
C GLY A 532 7.95 -18.58 -17.95
N TYR A 533 7.60 -19.58 -17.17
CA TYR A 533 6.22 -20.04 -17.08
C TYR A 533 5.91 -20.52 -15.67
N TRP A 534 4.62 -20.59 -15.39
CA TRP A 534 4.06 -20.87 -14.08
C TRP A 534 3.15 -22.08 -14.15
N GLN A 535 2.93 -22.72 -13.03
CA GLN A 535 1.76 -23.57 -12.88
C GLN A 535 0.56 -22.65 -12.64
N VAL A 536 -0.34 -22.54 -13.62
CA VAL A 536 -1.43 -21.56 -13.59
C VAL A 536 -2.76 -22.25 -13.31
N PRO A 537 -3.41 -21.96 -12.14
CA PRO A 537 -4.79 -22.35 -11.90
C PRO A 537 -5.73 -21.57 -12.83
N VAL A 538 -6.34 -22.24 -13.78
CA VAL A 538 -7.25 -21.63 -14.76
C VAL A 538 -8.67 -22.07 -14.48
N GLN A 539 -9.58 -21.11 -14.34
CA GLN A 539 -11.02 -21.35 -14.31
C GLN A 539 -11.62 -20.94 -15.65
N LEU A 540 -12.36 -21.85 -16.27
CA LEU A 540 -13.00 -21.66 -17.56
C LEU A 540 -14.50 -21.70 -17.41
N ARG A 541 -15.22 -20.77 -18.06
CA ARG A 541 -16.65 -20.87 -18.32
C ARG A 541 -16.88 -21.05 -19.83
N ILE A 542 -17.52 -22.15 -20.20
CA ILE A 542 -17.84 -22.49 -21.59
C ILE A 542 -19.38 -22.46 -21.68
N GLN A 543 -19.91 -21.62 -22.57
CA GLN A 543 -21.34 -21.48 -22.78
C GLN A 543 -21.76 -22.08 -24.11
N THR A 544 -22.78 -22.93 -24.09
CA THR A 544 -23.36 -23.64 -25.25
C THR A 544 -24.87 -23.50 -25.18
N GLY A 545 -25.47 -22.58 -25.95
CA GLY A 545 -26.89 -22.22 -25.77
C GLY A 545 -27.15 -21.76 -24.35
N ASP A 546 -28.14 -22.33 -23.69
CA ASP A 546 -28.50 -22.04 -22.29
C ASP A 546 -27.68 -22.82 -21.26
N LYS A 547 -26.73 -23.66 -21.70
CA LYS A 547 -25.90 -24.48 -20.82
C LYS A 547 -24.57 -23.83 -20.55
N THR A 548 -24.20 -23.77 -19.28
CA THR A 548 -22.90 -23.31 -18.81
C THR A 548 -22.13 -24.49 -18.23
N ASP A 549 -20.91 -24.68 -18.70
CA ASP A 549 -19.94 -25.67 -18.19
C ASP A 549 -18.74 -24.91 -17.59
N THR A 550 -18.50 -25.12 -16.30
CA THR A 550 -17.36 -24.52 -15.58
C THR A 550 -16.30 -25.60 -15.37
N ARG A 551 -15.07 -25.32 -15.82
CA ARG A 551 -13.95 -26.23 -15.68
C ARG A 551 -12.81 -25.58 -14.92
N ARG A 552 -12.16 -26.36 -14.07
CA ARG A 552 -10.92 -25.99 -13.40
C ARG A 552 -9.79 -26.84 -13.97
N LEU A 553 -8.72 -26.21 -14.38
CA LEU A 553 -7.51 -26.90 -14.84
C LEU A 553 -6.27 -26.24 -14.23
N LEU A 554 -5.20 -27.00 -14.15
CA LEU A 554 -3.89 -26.50 -13.77
C LEU A 554 -2.97 -26.58 -14.98
N LEU A 555 -2.70 -25.45 -15.62
CA LEU A 555 -1.81 -25.36 -16.77
C LEU A 555 -0.36 -25.53 -16.28
N ARG A 556 0.25 -26.70 -16.56
CA ARG A 556 1.60 -27.08 -16.11
C ARG A 556 2.63 -27.05 -17.24
N SER A 557 2.23 -26.67 -18.43
CA SER A 557 3.04 -26.70 -19.65
C SER A 557 2.94 -25.35 -20.37
N PRO A 558 3.81 -25.06 -21.33
CA PRO A 558 3.70 -23.86 -22.16
C PRO A 558 2.38 -23.73 -22.93
N GLY A 559 1.66 -24.84 -23.13
CA GLY A 559 0.36 -24.82 -23.78
C GLY A 559 -0.47 -26.08 -23.54
N GLU A 560 -1.80 -25.94 -23.59
CA GLU A 560 -2.77 -27.02 -23.41
C GLU A 560 -3.95 -26.83 -24.36
N ARG A 561 -4.61 -27.96 -24.73
CA ARG A 561 -5.80 -27.96 -25.56
C ARG A 561 -6.98 -28.50 -24.76
N VAL A 562 -8.08 -27.77 -24.78
CA VAL A 562 -9.32 -28.13 -24.11
C VAL A 562 -10.42 -28.31 -25.17
N ALA A 563 -10.96 -29.51 -25.30
CA ALA A 563 -12.08 -29.76 -26.19
C ALA A 563 -13.34 -28.99 -25.72
N CYS A 564 -13.95 -28.26 -26.63
CA CYS A 564 -15.21 -27.56 -26.41
C CYS A 564 -16.34 -28.21 -27.20
N PRO A 565 -17.59 -28.14 -26.75
CA PRO A 565 -18.76 -28.58 -27.52
C PRO A 565 -18.82 -27.87 -28.90
N ALA A 566 -19.39 -28.54 -29.91
CA ALA A 566 -19.44 -28.01 -31.29
C ALA A 566 -20.22 -26.66 -31.34
N GLU A 567 -21.25 -26.51 -30.51
CA GLU A 567 -22.10 -25.32 -30.45
C GLU A 567 -21.62 -24.28 -29.44
N THR A 568 -20.34 -24.33 -29.00
CA THR A 568 -19.79 -23.36 -28.03
C THR A 568 -19.91 -21.94 -28.58
N GLN A 569 -20.63 -21.11 -27.86
CA GLN A 569 -20.85 -19.70 -28.19
C GLN A 569 -19.83 -18.79 -27.54
N LEU A 570 -19.49 -19.04 -26.28
CA LEU A 570 -18.61 -18.19 -25.47
C LEU A 570 -17.64 -19.04 -24.65
N VAL A 571 -16.42 -18.54 -24.50
CA VAL A 571 -15.43 -19.06 -23.55
C VAL A 571 -14.84 -17.89 -22.77
N VAL A 572 -14.98 -17.94 -21.45
CA VAL A 572 -14.34 -17.00 -20.53
C VAL A 572 -13.17 -17.73 -19.86
N VAL A 573 -11.98 -17.19 -20.01
CA VAL A 573 -10.77 -17.63 -19.31
C VAL A 573 -10.57 -16.72 -18.10
N ASN A 574 -10.22 -17.28 -16.95
CA ASN A 574 -10.22 -16.58 -15.65
C ASN A 574 -11.63 -16.19 -15.18
N GLU A 575 -12.57 -17.14 -15.26
CA GLU A 575 -13.93 -16.98 -14.72
C GLU A 575 -13.85 -16.47 -13.28
N GLY A 576 -14.74 -15.53 -12.93
CA GLY A 576 -14.77 -14.89 -11.62
C GLY A 576 -13.55 -13.99 -11.31
N GLY A 577 -12.58 -13.91 -12.22
CA GLY A 577 -11.47 -12.96 -12.13
C GLY A 577 -10.48 -13.21 -10.99
N HIS A 578 -10.27 -14.44 -10.56
CA HIS A 578 -9.47 -14.76 -9.38
C HIS A 578 -7.97 -14.94 -9.65
N GLY A 579 -7.57 -15.17 -10.91
CA GLY A 579 -6.18 -15.43 -11.27
C GLY A 579 -5.30 -14.18 -11.31
N PHE A 580 -4.00 -14.34 -10.98
CA PHE A 580 -2.99 -13.30 -11.12
C PHE A 580 -2.25 -13.44 -12.45
N TYR A 581 -2.98 -13.35 -13.54
CA TYR A 581 -2.47 -13.42 -14.92
C TYR A 581 -3.35 -12.61 -15.85
N ARG A 582 -2.84 -12.31 -17.06
CA ARG A 582 -3.61 -11.65 -18.11
C ARG A 582 -4.10 -12.67 -19.12
N VAL A 583 -5.16 -12.34 -19.83
CA VAL A 583 -5.69 -13.14 -20.93
C VAL A 583 -5.68 -12.33 -22.24
N HIS A 584 -5.00 -12.83 -23.24
CA HIS A 584 -5.05 -12.31 -24.59
C HIS A 584 -5.94 -13.20 -25.46
N TYR A 585 -7.14 -12.73 -25.72
CA TYR A 585 -8.09 -13.46 -26.55
C TYR A 585 -7.79 -13.27 -28.03
N GLY A 586 -7.72 -14.38 -28.78
CA GLY A 586 -7.67 -14.33 -30.24
C GLY A 586 -8.91 -13.65 -30.83
N PRO A 587 -8.83 -13.08 -32.04
CA PRO A 587 -9.89 -12.21 -32.61
C PRO A 587 -11.30 -12.79 -32.57
N ARG A 588 -11.44 -14.09 -32.82
CA ARG A 588 -12.74 -14.81 -32.83
C ARG A 588 -13.37 -14.85 -31.44
N LEU A 589 -12.59 -15.13 -30.40
CA LEU A 589 -13.09 -15.16 -29.02
C LEU A 589 -13.36 -13.74 -28.50
N LEU A 590 -12.46 -12.79 -28.80
CA LEU A 590 -12.63 -11.39 -28.41
C LEU A 590 -13.93 -10.83 -29.00
N GLN A 591 -14.20 -11.07 -30.28
CA GLN A 591 -15.45 -10.62 -30.92
C GLN A 591 -16.70 -11.18 -30.19
N ARG A 592 -16.71 -12.49 -29.89
CA ARG A 592 -17.83 -13.13 -29.17
C ARG A 592 -18.02 -12.57 -27.76
N LEU A 593 -16.94 -12.30 -27.05
CA LEU A 593 -16.99 -11.67 -25.72
C LEU A 593 -17.58 -10.27 -25.78
N LEU A 594 -17.19 -9.46 -26.80
CA LEU A 594 -17.70 -8.11 -27.00
C LEU A 594 -19.17 -8.08 -27.47
N GLU A 595 -19.64 -9.13 -28.14
CA GLU A 595 -21.05 -9.31 -28.52
C GLU A 595 -21.92 -9.80 -27.35
N SER A 596 -21.30 -10.33 -26.28
CA SER A 596 -21.97 -10.95 -25.13
C SER A 596 -21.63 -10.28 -23.79
N LEU A 597 -21.25 -8.98 -23.79
CA LEU A 597 -20.81 -8.27 -22.59
C LEU A 597 -21.79 -8.34 -21.42
N ASP A 598 -23.09 -8.32 -21.72
CA ASP A 598 -24.16 -8.39 -20.70
C ASP A 598 -24.20 -9.74 -19.95
N THR A 599 -23.58 -10.79 -20.52
CA THR A 599 -23.49 -12.12 -19.89
C THR A 599 -22.25 -12.27 -19.01
N LEU A 600 -21.32 -11.30 -19.08
CA LEU A 600 -20.09 -11.31 -18.30
C LEU A 600 -20.33 -10.67 -16.94
N ALA A 601 -19.74 -11.27 -15.90
CA ALA A 601 -19.69 -10.65 -14.57
C ALA A 601 -18.89 -9.34 -14.63
N PRO A 602 -19.18 -8.35 -13.75
CA PRO A 602 -18.43 -7.07 -13.72
C PRO A 602 -16.92 -7.25 -13.69
N ILE A 603 -16.40 -8.18 -12.88
CA ILE A 603 -14.97 -8.46 -12.79
C ILE A 603 -14.39 -9.06 -14.08
N GLU A 604 -15.19 -9.81 -14.85
CA GLU A 604 -14.76 -10.37 -16.15
C GLU A 604 -14.67 -9.27 -17.21
N ARG A 605 -15.65 -8.33 -17.22
CA ARG A 605 -15.59 -7.13 -18.08
C ARG A 605 -14.42 -6.23 -17.70
N PHE A 606 -14.17 -6.06 -16.40
CA PHE A 606 -12.99 -5.36 -15.89
C PHE A 606 -11.69 -5.97 -16.43
N ASN A 607 -11.53 -7.29 -16.31
CA ASN A 607 -10.35 -8.00 -16.80
C ASN A 607 -10.21 -7.82 -18.31
N LEU A 608 -11.29 -7.98 -19.09
CA LEU A 608 -11.28 -7.82 -20.54
C LEU A 608 -10.73 -6.46 -20.97
N VAL A 609 -11.21 -5.37 -20.35
CA VAL A 609 -10.73 -4.01 -20.67
C VAL A 609 -9.29 -3.79 -20.18
N ASN A 610 -8.96 -4.25 -18.98
CA ASN A 610 -7.63 -4.07 -18.39
C ASN A 610 -6.55 -4.85 -19.17
N ASP A 611 -6.88 -6.07 -19.58
CA ASP A 611 -5.96 -6.90 -20.38
C ASP A 611 -5.80 -6.35 -21.80
N ALA A 612 -6.87 -5.87 -22.42
CA ALA A 612 -6.82 -5.20 -23.71
C ALA A 612 -5.97 -3.92 -23.67
N TRP A 613 -6.14 -3.11 -22.61
CA TRP A 613 -5.30 -1.93 -22.41
C TRP A 613 -3.83 -2.28 -22.24
N ALA A 614 -3.51 -3.24 -21.36
CA ALA A 614 -2.14 -3.69 -21.14
C ALA A 614 -1.52 -4.28 -22.43
N ALA A 615 -2.28 -5.04 -23.21
CA ALA A 615 -1.86 -5.54 -24.51
C ALA A 615 -1.57 -4.41 -25.53
N THR A 616 -2.42 -3.36 -25.53
CA THR A 616 -2.21 -2.17 -26.38
C THR A 616 -0.91 -1.49 -26.05
N VAL A 617 -0.67 -1.38 -24.81
CA VAL A 617 0.50 -0.72 -24.29
C VAL A 617 1.76 -1.56 -24.55
N ALA A 618 1.73 -2.85 -24.38
CA ALA A 618 2.78 -3.76 -24.78
C ALA A 618 2.97 -3.84 -26.33
N GLY A 619 2.06 -3.24 -27.12
CA GLY A 619 2.09 -3.31 -28.59
C GLY A 619 1.57 -4.63 -29.15
N LEU A 620 0.91 -5.43 -28.32
CA LEU A 620 0.24 -6.68 -28.72
C LEU A 620 -1.14 -6.42 -29.35
N MET A 621 -1.75 -5.26 -29.05
CA MET A 621 -3.01 -4.80 -29.66
C MET A 621 -2.80 -3.40 -30.26
N PRO A 622 -3.25 -3.12 -31.50
CA PRO A 622 -3.20 -1.77 -32.06
C PRO A 622 -4.07 -0.78 -31.28
N LEU A 623 -3.59 0.44 -31.06
CA LEU A 623 -4.33 1.48 -30.34
C LEU A 623 -5.73 1.75 -30.95
N PRO A 624 -5.92 1.87 -32.31
CA PRO A 624 -7.25 2.02 -32.87
C PRO A 624 -8.23 0.91 -32.48
N ALA A 625 -7.79 -0.34 -32.42
CA ALA A 625 -8.62 -1.47 -32.01
C ALA A 625 -9.06 -1.35 -30.53
N TYR A 626 -8.19 -0.89 -29.63
CA TYR A 626 -8.56 -0.60 -28.25
C TYR A 626 -9.57 0.56 -28.16
N LEU A 627 -9.34 1.66 -28.92
CA LEU A 627 -10.24 2.79 -28.94
C LEU A 627 -11.63 2.42 -29.48
N ASP A 628 -11.71 1.52 -30.46
CA ASP A 628 -13.00 0.96 -30.92
C ASP A 628 -13.66 0.08 -29.87
N LEU A 629 -12.88 -0.75 -29.16
CA LEU A 629 -13.36 -1.58 -28.06
C LEU A 629 -14.00 -0.71 -26.97
N THR A 630 -13.43 0.43 -26.60
CA THR A 630 -14.02 1.32 -25.58
C THR A 630 -15.42 1.77 -25.93
N GLY A 631 -15.77 1.80 -27.21
CA GLY A 631 -17.11 2.15 -27.70
C GLY A 631 -18.21 1.13 -27.32
N ARG A 632 -17.83 -0.09 -26.96
CA ARG A 632 -18.77 -1.14 -26.52
C ARG A 632 -19.20 -0.96 -25.06
N PHE A 633 -18.55 -0.08 -24.30
CA PHE A 633 -18.77 0.12 -22.87
C PHE A 633 -19.54 1.41 -22.53
N THR A 634 -20.14 2.09 -23.49
CA THR A 634 -20.90 3.34 -23.26
C THR A 634 -22.12 3.16 -22.38
N THR A 635 -22.60 1.91 -22.20
CA THR A 635 -23.71 1.55 -21.32
C THR A 635 -23.27 0.85 -20.03
N GLU A 636 -21.96 0.74 -19.79
CA GLU A 636 -21.40 0.09 -18.60
C GLU A 636 -21.85 0.78 -17.30
N ARG A 637 -22.08 -0.01 -16.24
CA ARG A 637 -22.57 0.45 -14.94
C ARG A 637 -21.64 0.11 -13.78
N ASP A 638 -20.59 -0.67 -14.01
CA ASP A 638 -19.63 -0.98 -12.96
C ASP A 638 -18.56 0.10 -12.88
N LYS A 639 -18.36 0.67 -11.67
CA LYS A 639 -17.36 1.71 -11.41
C LYS A 639 -15.93 1.27 -11.70
N ASN A 640 -15.61 -0.02 -11.48
CA ASN A 640 -14.25 -0.52 -11.64
C ASN A 640 -13.88 -0.69 -13.11
N VAL A 641 -14.86 -1.09 -13.96
CA VAL A 641 -14.68 -1.10 -15.42
C VAL A 641 -14.43 0.32 -15.93
N TRP A 642 -15.23 1.30 -15.46
CA TRP A 642 -15.03 2.70 -15.81
C TRP A 642 -13.71 3.27 -15.30
N ALA A 643 -13.22 2.85 -14.15
CA ALA A 643 -11.90 3.26 -13.66
C ALA A 643 -10.80 2.93 -14.69
N VAL A 644 -10.78 1.73 -15.27
CA VAL A 644 -9.80 1.36 -16.34
C VAL A 644 -9.98 2.21 -17.59
N LEU A 645 -11.22 2.42 -18.05
CA LEU A 645 -11.50 3.22 -19.24
C LEU A 645 -11.03 4.67 -19.05
N ILE A 646 -11.41 5.30 -17.93
CA ILE A 646 -11.03 6.68 -17.60
C ILE A 646 -9.51 6.83 -17.49
N ASP A 647 -8.85 5.86 -16.84
CA ASP A 647 -7.41 5.87 -16.67
C ASP A 647 -6.66 5.76 -18.00
N SER A 648 -7.15 4.93 -18.93
CA SER A 648 -6.59 4.84 -20.28
C SER A 648 -6.74 6.15 -21.05
N LEU A 649 -7.90 6.83 -20.95
CA LEU A 649 -8.14 8.14 -21.54
C LEU A 649 -7.25 9.22 -20.91
N ALA A 650 -7.06 9.20 -19.60
CA ALA A 650 -6.16 10.10 -18.91
C ALA A 650 -4.69 9.88 -19.28
N PHE A 651 -4.30 8.62 -19.54
CA PHE A 651 -2.97 8.33 -20.09
C PHE A 651 -2.79 8.91 -21.49
N LEU A 652 -3.78 8.76 -22.37
CA LEU A 652 -3.74 9.37 -23.72
C LEU A 652 -3.64 10.91 -23.63
N ASN A 653 -4.29 11.55 -22.65
CA ASN A 653 -4.19 12.99 -22.41
C ASN A 653 -2.78 13.46 -22.03
N ARG A 654 -1.94 12.57 -21.46
CA ARG A 654 -0.52 12.86 -21.18
C ARG A 654 0.36 12.77 -22.43
N ILE A 655 -0.04 11.95 -23.39
CA ILE A 655 0.76 11.63 -24.59
C ILE A 655 0.40 12.53 -25.77
N ILE A 656 -0.87 12.89 -25.92
CA ILE A 656 -1.34 13.70 -27.05
C ILE A 656 -0.65 15.06 -27.09
N ASP A 657 -0.32 15.53 -28.31
CA ASP A 657 0.17 16.89 -28.49
C ASP A 657 -0.87 17.91 -27.97
N PRO A 658 -0.45 18.94 -27.23
CA PRO A 658 -1.37 19.96 -26.69
C PRO A 658 -2.27 20.60 -27.73
N SER A 659 -1.81 20.77 -28.97
CA SER A 659 -2.60 21.35 -30.10
C SER A 659 -3.76 20.43 -30.54
N HIS A 660 -3.66 19.14 -30.33
CA HIS A 660 -4.66 18.12 -30.68
C HIS A 660 -5.53 17.69 -29.48
N ARG A 661 -5.27 18.19 -28.28
CA ARG A 661 -6.06 17.88 -27.08
C ARG A 661 -7.56 18.08 -27.26
N PRO A 662 -8.08 19.12 -27.94
CA PRO A 662 -9.52 19.30 -28.19
C PRO A 662 -10.18 18.09 -28.89
N LEU A 663 -9.46 17.37 -29.75
CA LEU A 663 -9.96 16.15 -30.39
C LEU A 663 -10.14 15.01 -29.37
N LEU A 664 -9.19 14.85 -28.45
CA LEU A 664 -9.31 13.88 -27.38
C LEU A 664 -10.44 14.25 -26.40
N GLU A 665 -10.60 15.53 -26.09
CA GLU A 665 -11.72 16.03 -25.26
C GLU A 665 -13.08 15.69 -25.90
N ALA A 666 -13.21 15.86 -27.21
CA ALA A 666 -14.40 15.46 -27.95
C ALA A 666 -14.62 13.92 -27.90
N PHE A 667 -13.56 13.16 -28.07
CA PHE A 667 -13.62 11.70 -27.95
C PHE A 667 -14.08 11.25 -26.55
N VAL A 668 -13.53 11.86 -25.50
CA VAL A 668 -13.93 11.59 -24.11
C VAL A 668 -15.42 11.87 -23.92
N ARG A 669 -15.93 13.02 -24.40
CA ARG A 669 -17.37 13.35 -24.33
C ARG A 669 -18.24 12.27 -25.01
N THR A 670 -17.82 11.77 -26.15
CA THR A 670 -18.55 10.72 -26.87
C THR A 670 -18.55 9.38 -26.11
N ARG A 671 -17.49 9.06 -25.37
CA ARG A 671 -17.38 7.79 -24.63
C ARG A 671 -18.03 7.87 -23.26
N VAL A 672 -17.80 8.93 -22.51
CA VAL A 672 -18.22 9.09 -21.11
C VAL A 672 -19.63 9.69 -21.00
N GLY A 673 -20.00 10.57 -21.93
CA GLY A 673 -21.28 11.31 -21.89
C GLY A 673 -22.51 10.42 -21.77
N PRO A 674 -22.70 9.37 -22.58
CA PRO A 674 -23.88 8.50 -22.51
C PRO A 674 -24.04 7.83 -21.15
N ALA A 675 -22.96 7.30 -20.57
CA ALA A 675 -22.98 6.72 -19.23
C ALA A 675 -23.27 7.77 -18.17
N THR A 676 -22.70 8.97 -18.27
CA THR A 676 -22.98 10.10 -17.35
C THR A 676 -24.45 10.49 -17.41
N ALA A 677 -25.00 10.64 -18.60
CA ALA A 677 -26.42 10.97 -18.79
C ALA A 677 -27.34 9.91 -18.17
N SER A 678 -26.94 8.64 -18.23
CA SER A 678 -27.74 7.53 -17.73
C SER A 678 -27.76 7.39 -16.22
N VAL A 679 -26.69 7.79 -15.50
CA VAL A 679 -26.65 7.81 -14.02
C VAL A 679 -27.17 9.15 -13.47
N GLY A 680 -27.17 10.19 -14.29
CA GLY A 680 -27.66 11.53 -13.93
C GLY A 680 -26.84 12.21 -12.83
N TRP A 681 -27.36 13.32 -12.31
CA TRP A 681 -26.72 14.12 -11.27
C TRP A 681 -27.23 13.86 -9.85
N THR A 682 -28.39 13.22 -9.74
CA THR A 682 -29.11 13.04 -8.48
C THR A 682 -29.31 11.56 -8.22
N PRO A 683 -29.07 11.08 -6.98
CA PRO A 683 -29.37 9.71 -6.60
C PRO A 683 -30.83 9.35 -6.83
N GLN A 684 -31.09 8.11 -7.26
CA GLN A 684 -32.42 7.60 -7.44
C GLN A 684 -32.83 6.75 -6.21
N PRO A 685 -34.11 6.70 -5.84
CA PRO A 685 -34.58 5.84 -4.76
C PRO A 685 -34.18 4.37 -4.98
N GLY A 686 -33.52 3.75 -3.99
CA GLY A 686 -33.06 2.37 -4.06
C GLY A 686 -31.75 2.17 -4.86
N GLU A 687 -31.10 3.24 -5.27
CA GLU A 687 -29.81 3.18 -5.95
C GLU A 687 -28.71 2.64 -5.01
N SER A 688 -27.80 1.83 -5.57
CA SER A 688 -26.64 1.35 -4.79
C SER A 688 -25.61 2.46 -4.56
N GLU A 689 -24.91 2.39 -3.42
CA GLU A 689 -23.81 3.30 -3.08
C GLU A 689 -22.70 3.30 -4.15
N LEU A 690 -22.47 2.14 -4.81
CA LEU A 690 -21.53 2.02 -5.92
C LEU A 690 -21.92 2.87 -7.13
N THR A 691 -23.21 3.10 -7.37
CA THR A 691 -23.66 4.00 -8.44
C THR A 691 -23.36 5.47 -8.11
N GLY A 692 -23.42 5.86 -6.83
CA GLY A 692 -22.99 7.19 -6.38
C GLY A 692 -21.52 7.44 -6.66
N GLN A 693 -20.66 6.46 -6.41
CA GLN A 693 -19.23 6.52 -6.78
C GLN A 693 -19.04 6.61 -8.29
N LEU A 694 -19.71 5.76 -9.07
CA LEU A 694 -19.66 5.78 -10.54
C LEU A 694 -20.07 7.16 -11.08
N ARG A 695 -21.15 7.75 -10.56
CA ARG A 695 -21.63 9.09 -10.93
C ARG A 695 -20.52 10.13 -10.76
N SER A 696 -19.86 10.13 -9.62
CA SER A 696 -18.74 11.04 -9.33
C SER A 696 -17.56 10.86 -10.29
N GLU A 697 -17.18 9.62 -10.58
CA GLU A 697 -16.09 9.32 -11.51
C GLU A 697 -16.40 9.78 -12.95
N LEU A 698 -17.62 9.50 -13.44
CA LEU A 698 -18.05 9.89 -14.79
C LEU A 698 -18.14 11.41 -14.94
N ILE A 699 -18.77 12.09 -13.99
CA ILE A 699 -18.89 13.56 -13.97
C ILE A 699 -17.48 14.20 -13.89
N GLY A 700 -16.63 13.67 -13.02
CA GLY A 700 -15.26 14.14 -12.89
C GLY A 700 -14.42 13.97 -14.16
N ALA A 701 -14.59 12.85 -14.86
CA ALA A 701 -13.93 12.59 -16.15
C ALA A 701 -14.49 13.52 -17.25
N LEU A 702 -15.80 13.64 -17.34
CA LEU A 702 -16.45 14.48 -18.36
C LEU A 702 -16.08 15.96 -18.20
N GLY A 703 -16.12 16.48 -16.96
CA GLY A 703 -15.82 17.88 -16.68
C GLY A 703 -14.34 18.27 -16.84
N ARG A 704 -13.41 17.30 -16.68
CA ARG A 704 -11.97 17.55 -16.77
C ARG A 704 -11.35 17.01 -18.05
N LEU A 705 -11.41 15.68 -18.27
CA LEU A 705 -10.82 15.07 -19.47
C LEU A 705 -11.64 15.38 -20.73
N GLY A 706 -12.97 15.43 -20.59
CA GLY A 706 -13.87 15.85 -21.66
C GLY A 706 -13.92 17.36 -21.85
N ASN A 707 -13.44 18.15 -20.88
CA ASN A 707 -13.50 19.61 -20.84
C ASN A 707 -14.90 20.13 -21.19
N ASP A 708 -15.94 19.44 -20.67
CA ASP A 708 -17.34 19.69 -21.02
C ASP A 708 -17.89 20.89 -20.25
N SER A 709 -18.23 21.96 -20.96
CA SER A 709 -18.65 23.23 -20.37
C SER A 709 -19.98 23.17 -19.64
N GLU A 710 -20.93 22.30 -20.07
CA GLU A 710 -22.21 22.12 -19.41
C GLU A 710 -22.01 21.43 -18.06
N THR A 711 -21.20 20.35 -18.04
CA THR A 711 -20.82 19.65 -16.81
C THR A 711 -20.09 20.58 -15.84
N GLN A 712 -19.18 21.44 -16.34
CA GLN A 712 -18.46 22.40 -15.53
C GLN A 712 -19.38 23.45 -14.91
N ALA A 713 -20.33 23.99 -15.67
CA ALA A 713 -21.31 24.96 -15.18
C ALA A 713 -22.21 24.33 -14.10
N ARG A 714 -22.71 23.10 -14.35
CA ARG A 714 -23.55 22.38 -13.39
C ARG A 714 -22.81 22.03 -12.11
N ALA A 715 -21.54 21.66 -12.22
CA ALA A 715 -20.69 21.42 -11.04
C ALA A 715 -20.51 22.69 -10.19
N ALA A 716 -20.37 23.86 -10.83
CA ALA A 716 -20.26 25.14 -10.12
C ALA A 716 -21.57 25.50 -9.38
N GLU A 717 -22.71 25.26 -10.00
CA GLU A 717 -24.03 25.48 -9.37
C GLU A 717 -24.23 24.58 -8.14
N LEU A 718 -23.95 23.28 -8.28
CA LEU A 718 -24.09 22.33 -7.18
C LEU A 718 -23.13 22.63 -6.03
N TYR A 719 -21.88 22.99 -6.34
CA TYR A 719 -20.93 23.42 -5.32
C TYR A 719 -21.44 24.69 -4.58
N ALA A 720 -21.99 25.67 -5.30
CA ALA A 720 -22.57 26.87 -4.69
C ALA A 720 -23.79 26.56 -3.82
N THR A 721 -24.58 25.55 -4.20
CA THR A 721 -25.71 25.03 -3.40
C THR A 721 -25.20 24.37 -2.13
N ALA A 722 -24.25 23.46 -2.26
CA ALA A 722 -23.63 22.75 -1.14
C ALA A 722 -22.93 23.69 -0.14
N ARG A 723 -22.45 24.83 -0.62
CA ARG A 723 -21.89 25.89 0.24
C ARG A 723 -22.93 26.53 1.17
N LYS A 724 -24.18 26.54 0.80
CA LYS A 724 -25.29 27.07 1.60
C LYS A 724 -25.93 25.99 2.46
N ASP A 725 -26.05 24.80 1.92
CA ASP A 725 -26.61 23.62 2.56
C ASP A 725 -25.89 22.38 2.04
N SER A 726 -25.00 21.82 2.85
CA SER A 726 -24.20 20.63 2.49
C SER A 726 -25.06 19.38 2.31
N ALA A 727 -26.23 19.31 2.96
CA ALA A 727 -27.13 18.17 2.87
C ALA A 727 -27.92 18.17 1.53
N ALA A 728 -27.94 19.28 0.81
CA ALA A 728 -28.64 19.38 -0.48
C ALA A 728 -27.88 18.70 -1.66
N VAL A 729 -26.66 18.22 -1.43
CA VAL A 729 -25.83 17.59 -2.46
C VAL A 729 -25.26 16.26 -1.95
N ASP A 730 -25.36 15.22 -2.77
CA ASP A 730 -24.79 13.90 -2.46
C ASP A 730 -23.28 14.01 -2.11
N PRO A 731 -22.84 13.55 -0.94
CA PRO A 731 -21.43 13.57 -0.55
C PRO A 731 -20.50 12.92 -1.58
N ASN A 732 -20.97 11.89 -2.29
CA ASN A 732 -20.17 11.22 -3.32
C ASN A 732 -19.78 12.13 -4.48
N LEU A 733 -20.51 13.20 -4.75
CA LEU A 733 -20.20 14.14 -5.83
C LEU A 733 -19.06 15.12 -5.48
N PHE A 734 -18.81 15.40 -4.19
CA PHE A 734 -17.84 16.42 -3.79
C PHE A 734 -16.44 16.27 -4.40
N PRO A 735 -15.85 15.07 -4.51
CA PRO A 735 -14.56 14.92 -5.17
C PRO A 735 -14.57 15.39 -6.63
N ALA A 736 -15.63 15.10 -7.37
CA ALA A 736 -15.78 15.54 -8.75
C ALA A 736 -15.99 17.06 -8.84
N LEU A 737 -16.89 17.61 -8.00
CA LEU A 737 -17.16 19.05 -7.98
C LEU A 737 -15.89 19.85 -7.68
N VAL A 738 -15.16 19.50 -6.62
CA VAL A 738 -13.94 20.18 -6.21
C VAL A 738 -12.85 20.04 -7.28
N ALA A 739 -12.68 18.86 -7.88
CA ALA A 739 -11.71 18.64 -8.94
C ALA A 739 -12.01 19.44 -10.22
N ILE A 740 -13.29 19.53 -10.64
CA ILE A 740 -13.72 20.31 -11.79
C ILE A 740 -13.49 21.81 -11.51
N LEU A 741 -13.83 22.29 -10.31
CA LEU A 741 -13.66 23.68 -9.92
C LEU A 741 -12.18 24.09 -9.77
N ALA A 742 -11.30 23.18 -9.37
CA ALA A 742 -9.86 23.41 -9.43
C ALA A 742 -9.37 23.51 -10.88
N PHE A 743 -9.81 22.59 -11.74
CA PHE A 743 -9.42 22.54 -13.15
C PHE A 743 -9.84 23.81 -13.92
N THR A 744 -11.04 24.37 -13.67
CA THR A 744 -11.54 25.59 -14.30
C THR A 744 -11.22 26.85 -13.51
N GLY A 745 -10.69 26.72 -12.28
CA GLY A 745 -10.57 27.80 -11.31
C GLY A 745 -9.46 28.80 -11.62
N ASN A 746 -9.56 29.94 -10.96
CA ASN A 746 -8.60 31.05 -10.98
C ASN A 746 -7.98 31.25 -9.57
N ALA A 747 -7.21 32.32 -9.38
CA ALA A 747 -6.57 32.65 -8.11
C ALA A 747 -7.57 32.77 -6.94
N ALA A 748 -8.75 33.36 -7.16
CA ALA A 748 -9.76 33.48 -6.10
C ALA A 748 -10.29 32.08 -5.64
N ARG A 749 -10.49 31.16 -6.58
CA ARG A 749 -10.87 29.77 -6.25
C ARG A 749 -9.74 29.02 -5.53
N TYR A 750 -8.49 29.28 -5.93
CA TYR A 750 -7.33 28.72 -5.26
C TYR A 750 -7.23 29.20 -3.81
N ASP A 751 -7.45 30.49 -3.57
CA ASP A 751 -7.43 31.07 -2.21
C ASP A 751 -8.59 30.51 -1.36
N GLU A 752 -9.79 30.37 -1.93
CA GLU A 752 -10.91 29.70 -1.26
C GLU A 752 -10.56 28.27 -0.86
N PHE A 753 -9.96 27.48 -1.76
CA PHE A 753 -9.60 26.10 -1.46
C PHE A 753 -8.46 26.00 -0.44
N THR A 754 -7.53 26.96 -0.46
CA THR A 754 -6.50 27.08 0.57
C THR A 754 -7.10 27.33 1.95
N GLU A 755 -8.09 28.22 2.06
CA GLU A 755 -8.79 28.48 3.33
C GLU A 755 -9.61 27.26 3.77
N ARG A 756 -10.27 26.60 2.82
CA ARG A 756 -11.05 25.41 3.10
C ARG A 756 -10.25 24.24 3.65
N PHE A 757 -9.06 23.99 3.11
CA PHE A 757 -8.25 22.91 3.66
C PHE A 757 -7.77 23.23 5.09
N LYS A 758 -7.57 24.51 5.43
CA LYS A 758 -7.15 24.94 6.78
C LYS A 758 -8.28 24.89 7.81
N THR A 759 -9.52 25.03 7.37
CA THR A 759 -10.72 25.13 8.25
C THR A 759 -11.65 23.93 8.13
N ALA A 760 -11.18 22.85 7.51
CA ALA A 760 -11.96 21.64 7.29
C ALA A 760 -12.46 21.02 8.60
N ALA A 761 -13.70 20.54 8.60
CA ALA A 761 -14.33 19.91 9.75
C ALA A 761 -13.91 18.44 9.94
N THR A 762 -13.51 17.78 8.85
CA THR A 762 -13.08 16.38 8.84
C THR A 762 -11.73 16.20 8.13
N PRO A 763 -10.95 15.17 8.49
CA PRO A 763 -9.70 14.86 7.83
C PRO A 763 -9.88 14.58 6.30
N GLN A 764 -11.03 14.04 5.89
CA GLN A 764 -11.34 13.78 4.49
C GLN A 764 -11.59 15.07 3.71
N GLU A 765 -12.32 16.02 4.30
CA GLU A 765 -12.53 17.35 3.73
C GLU A 765 -11.20 18.12 3.59
N GLU A 766 -10.37 18.14 4.65
CA GLU A 766 -9.03 18.72 4.64
C GLU A 766 -8.23 18.20 3.44
N ARG A 767 -8.13 16.88 3.32
CA ARG A 767 -7.38 16.23 2.25
C ARG A 767 -7.96 16.52 0.86
N ARG A 768 -9.28 16.58 0.71
CA ARG A 768 -9.96 16.87 -0.56
C ARG A 768 -9.57 18.25 -1.11
N TYR A 769 -9.64 19.27 -0.28
CA TYR A 769 -9.26 20.63 -0.70
C TYR A 769 -7.74 20.79 -0.87
N LEU A 770 -6.94 20.17 0.00
CA LEU A 770 -5.49 20.15 -0.13
C LEU A 770 -5.05 19.60 -1.50
N PHE A 771 -5.52 18.40 -1.88
CA PHE A 771 -5.12 17.79 -3.15
C PHE A 771 -5.71 18.51 -4.38
N ALA A 772 -6.80 19.25 -4.24
CA ALA A 772 -7.34 20.08 -5.29
C ALA A 772 -6.36 21.21 -5.71
N LEU A 773 -5.49 21.68 -4.81
CA LEU A 773 -4.49 22.71 -5.13
C LEU A 773 -3.50 22.25 -6.21
N ALA A 774 -3.25 20.95 -6.36
CA ALA A 774 -2.42 20.39 -7.42
C ALA A 774 -3.16 20.19 -8.75
N MET A 775 -4.49 20.43 -8.80
CA MET A 775 -5.32 20.19 -10.00
C MET A 775 -5.56 21.43 -10.84
N PHE A 776 -5.11 22.60 -10.42
CA PHE A 776 -5.21 23.84 -11.20
C PHE A 776 -4.38 23.75 -12.48
N ARG A 777 -4.73 24.57 -13.48
CA ARG A 777 -4.03 24.61 -14.78
C ARG A 777 -2.97 25.70 -14.86
N GLN A 778 -3.10 26.76 -14.05
CA GLN A 778 -2.21 27.93 -14.10
C GLN A 778 -0.87 27.61 -13.42
N PRO A 779 0.27 27.74 -14.13
CA PRO A 779 1.59 27.49 -13.57
C PRO A 779 1.89 28.26 -12.28
N THR A 780 1.43 29.55 -12.21
CA THR A 780 1.61 30.37 -11.01
C THR A 780 0.92 29.85 -9.76
N LEU A 781 -0.23 29.18 -9.91
CA LEU A 781 -0.95 28.56 -8.79
C LEU A 781 -0.28 27.25 -8.36
N LEU A 782 0.23 26.49 -9.33
CA LEU A 782 0.99 25.27 -9.06
C LEU A 782 2.34 25.57 -8.38
N ASP A 783 3.01 26.68 -8.75
CA ASP A 783 4.19 27.18 -8.04
C ASP A 783 3.87 27.51 -6.58
N ARG A 784 2.75 28.19 -6.32
CA ARG A 784 2.29 28.46 -4.95
C ARG A 784 2.05 27.16 -4.17
N THR A 785 1.49 26.14 -4.82
CA THR A 785 1.28 24.82 -4.19
C THR A 785 2.59 24.16 -3.83
N LEU A 786 3.59 24.20 -4.73
CA LEU A 786 4.92 23.64 -4.47
C LEU A 786 5.63 24.39 -3.33
N ALA A 787 5.55 25.71 -3.28
CA ALA A 787 6.13 26.50 -2.20
C ALA A 787 5.60 26.11 -0.83
N LYS A 788 4.28 25.85 -0.72
CA LYS A 788 3.62 25.39 0.52
C LYS A 788 4.15 24.03 1.05
N THR A 789 4.79 23.22 0.21
CA THR A 789 5.44 21.98 0.64
C THR A 789 6.73 22.21 1.41
N LEU A 790 7.33 23.39 1.28
CA LEU A 790 8.60 23.77 1.94
C LEU A 790 8.42 24.77 3.11
N ASP A 791 7.39 25.59 3.14
CA ASP A 791 7.18 26.57 4.19
C ASP A 791 6.49 26.03 5.45
N GLY A 792 6.01 24.78 5.41
CA GLY A 792 5.36 24.10 6.53
C GLY A 792 3.84 24.27 6.55
N GLU A 793 3.26 24.94 5.57
CA GLU A 793 1.79 25.05 5.47
C GLU A 793 1.15 23.71 5.13
N ILE A 794 1.85 22.89 4.32
CA ILE A 794 1.47 21.49 4.06
C ILE A 794 2.28 20.56 4.97
N ARG A 795 1.60 19.70 5.70
CA ARG A 795 2.22 18.74 6.61
C ARG A 795 3.20 17.82 5.89
N ILE A 796 4.26 17.43 6.59
CA ILE A 796 5.34 16.59 6.05
C ILE A 796 4.85 15.23 5.53
N GLN A 797 3.76 14.72 6.08
CA GLN A 797 3.12 13.49 5.62
C GLN A 797 2.45 13.62 4.25
N ASP A 798 2.01 14.82 3.84
CA ASP A 798 1.26 15.08 2.60
C ASP A 798 2.11 15.80 1.55
N ALA A 799 3.12 16.57 1.96
CA ALA A 799 3.97 17.35 1.06
C ALA A 799 4.61 16.53 -0.09
N PRO A 800 5.18 15.33 0.14
CA PRO A 800 5.72 14.50 -0.94
C PRO A 800 4.66 14.10 -1.99
N PHE A 801 3.44 13.84 -1.55
CA PHE A 801 2.33 13.51 -2.46
C PHE A 801 1.89 14.71 -3.28
N MET A 802 1.93 15.92 -2.70
CA MET A 802 1.59 17.16 -3.42
C MET A 802 2.58 17.43 -4.53
N VAL A 803 3.89 17.26 -4.29
CA VAL A 803 4.93 17.40 -5.32
C VAL A 803 4.69 16.37 -6.44
N SER A 804 4.45 15.12 -6.10
CA SER A 804 4.11 14.06 -7.06
C SER A 804 2.85 14.38 -7.87
N ALA A 805 1.82 14.93 -7.22
CA ALA A 805 0.56 15.31 -7.86
C ALA A 805 0.76 16.43 -8.89
N VAL A 806 1.57 17.44 -8.57
CA VAL A 806 1.91 18.50 -9.53
C VAL A 806 2.71 17.96 -10.72
N MET A 807 3.67 17.04 -10.50
CA MET A 807 4.41 16.38 -11.59
C MET A 807 3.50 15.50 -12.47
N SER A 808 2.42 14.99 -11.92
CA SER A 808 1.44 14.18 -12.65
C SER A 808 0.40 15.02 -13.42
N ASN A 809 0.27 16.30 -13.10
CA ASN A 809 -0.60 17.25 -13.79
C ASN A 809 0.04 17.67 -15.12
N VAL A 810 -0.66 17.47 -16.25
CA VAL A 810 -0.15 17.80 -17.59
C VAL A 810 0.21 19.28 -17.77
N TYR A 811 -0.32 20.17 -16.96
CA TYR A 811 -0.03 21.60 -16.93
C TYR A 811 1.10 21.97 -15.95
N GLY A 812 1.45 21.08 -15.02
CA GLY A 812 2.42 21.31 -13.95
C GLY A 812 3.67 20.44 -14.00
N ARG A 813 3.72 19.41 -14.85
CA ARG A 813 4.75 18.38 -14.82
C ARG A 813 6.18 18.88 -14.94
N GLU A 814 6.45 19.80 -15.87
CA GLU A 814 7.80 20.37 -16.06
C GLU A 814 8.18 21.31 -14.90
N LEU A 815 7.19 22.03 -14.36
CA LEU A 815 7.34 22.89 -13.20
C LEU A 815 7.68 22.06 -11.95
N GLY A 816 6.91 21.01 -11.67
CA GLY A 816 7.13 20.10 -10.56
C GLY A 816 8.49 19.42 -10.63
N TRP A 817 8.90 18.98 -11.81
CA TRP A 817 10.23 18.39 -12.00
C TRP A 817 11.36 19.40 -11.77
N ARG A 818 11.22 20.62 -12.28
CA ARG A 818 12.18 21.70 -12.02
C ARG A 818 12.29 22.01 -10.53
N PHE A 819 11.16 22.06 -9.83
CA PHE A 819 11.11 22.26 -8.38
C PHE A 819 11.88 21.16 -7.63
N VAL A 820 11.68 19.88 -7.97
CA VAL A 820 12.41 18.76 -7.39
C VAL A 820 13.91 18.90 -7.60
N LYS A 821 14.36 19.20 -8.83
CA LYS A 821 15.80 19.39 -9.12
C LYS A 821 16.42 20.53 -8.34
N THR A 822 15.70 21.65 -8.23
CA THR A 822 16.22 22.87 -7.57
C THR A 822 16.29 22.71 -6.05
N ASN A 823 15.38 21.93 -5.46
CA ASN A 823 15.25 21.85 -4.01
C ASN A 823 15.66 20.47 -3.44
N TRP A 824 16.36 19.63 -4.22
CA TRP A 824 16.61 18.24 -3.88
C TRP A 824 17.22 18.07 -2.48
N GLU A 825 18.25 18.82 -2.16
CA GLU A 825 18.98 18.74 -0.89
C GLU A 825 18.06 19.04 0.31
N VAL A 826 17.17 20.03 0.16
CA VAL A 826 16.19 20.38 1.20
C VAL A 826 15.14 19.28 1.34
N LEU A 827 14.66 18.74 0.20
CA LEU A 827 13.65 17.68 0.18
C LEU A 827 14.20 16.39 0.78
N ASP A 828 15.45 16.02 0.47
CA ASP A 828 16.10 14.81 1.01
C ASP A 828 16.35 14.90 2.53
N GLN A 829 16.64 16.09 3.03
CA GLN A 829 16.81 16.31 4.48
C GLN A 829 15.47 16.38 5.22
N ARG A 830 14.44 16.95 4.59
CA ARG A 830 13.17 17.24 5.24
C ARG A 830 12.21 16.04 5.20
N PHE A 831 12.11 15.36 4.06
CA PHE A 831 11.14 14.30 3.89
C PHE A 831 11.67 12.95 4.42
N PRO A 832 10.82 12.15 5.09
CA PRO A 832 11.14 10.75 5.34
C PRO A 832 11.50 10.05 4.03
N LYS A 833 12.42 9.07 4.06
CA LYS A 833 12.85 8.34 2.85
C LYS A 833 11.69 7.73 2.06
N GLN A 834 10.67 7.25 2.76
CA GLN A 834 9.45 6.77 2.15
C GLN A 834 8.67 7.90 1.43
N GLY A 835 8.63 9.10 2.01
CA GLY A 835 8.06 10.27 1.37
C GLY A 835 8.79 10.64 0.08
N LEU A 836 10.13 10.57 0.08
CA LEU A 836 10.94 10.78 -1.13
C LEU A 836 10.60 9.76 -2.24
N ARG A 837 10.44 8.47 -1.91
CA ARG A 837 9.99 7.46 -2.89
C ARG A 837 8.65 7.85 -3.51
N ARG A 838 7.70 8.26 -2.68
CA ARG A 838 6.36 8.69 -3.14
C ARG A 838 6.42 9.91 -4.03
N MET A 839 7.25 10.89 -3.66
CA MET A 839 7.50 12.09 -4.47
C MET A 839 8.08 11.72 -5.85
N CYS A 840 9.12 10.87 -5.85
CA CYS A 840 9.78 10.43 -7.08
C CYS A 840 8.87 9.64 -8.02
N GLY A 841 7.80 8.99 -7.51
CA GLY A 841 6.77 8.37 -8.36
C GLY A 841 6.13 9.31 -9.37
N GLY A 842 6.13 10.61 -9.12
CA GLY A 842 5.62 11.63 -10.05
C GLY A 842 6.40 11.73 -11.38
N ILE A 843 7.66 11.26 -11.44
CA ILE A 843 8.46 11.30 -12.69
C ILE A 843 7.83 10.46 -13.80
N THR A 844 7.03 9.47 -13.46
CA THR A 844 6.32 8.63 -14.43
C THR A 844 5.32 9.43 -15.30
N GLY A 845 4.95 10.63 -14.87
CA GLY A 845 4.13 11.57 -15.64
C GLY A 845 4.88 12.38 -16.70
N LEU A 846 6.22 12.37 -16.69
CA LEU A 846 7.09 13.15 -17.56
C LEU A 846 7.32 12.52 -18.94
N CYS A 847 6.26 12.02 -19.57
CA CYS A 847 6.30 11.19 -20.79
C CYS A 847 6.75 11.94 -22.06
N LYS A 848 7.96 12.55 -22.00
CA LYS A 848 8.62 13.21 -23.16
C LYS A 848 10.07 12.76 -23.22
N PRO A 849 10.65 12.53 -24.43
CA PRO A 849 12.03 12.04 -24.58
C PRO A 849 13.09 12.94 -23.93
N GLU A 850 12.91 14.25 -24.01
CA GLU A 850 13.82 15.24 -23.40
C GLU A 850 13.75 15.21 -21.86
N LEU A 851 12.57 15.03 -21.29
CA LEU A 851 12.39 14.93 -19.84
C LEU A 851 12.91 13.59 -19.30
N GLU A 852 12.73 12.48 -20.02
CA GLU A 852 13.32 11.19 -19.65
C GLU A 852 14.85 11.30 -19.55
N ARG A 853 15.52 11.89 -20.54
CA ARG A 853 16.97 12.10 -20.51
C ARG A 853 17.43 12.93 -19.32
N ASP A 854 16.72 14.05 -19.05
CA ASP A 854 17.03 14.94 -17.92
C ASP A 854 16.82 14.23 -16.57
N VAL A 855 15.75 13.42 -16.42
CA VAL A 855 15.49 12.63 -15.22
C VAL A 855 16.61 11.61 -14.98
N ARG A 856 16.98 10.83 -15.99
CA ARG A 856 18.07 9.82 -15.87
C ARG A 856 19.39 10.50 -15.49
N GLN A 857 19.78 11.57 -16.19
CA GLN A 857 20.99 12.32 -15.88
C GLN A 857 21.00 12.85 -14.43
N PHE A 858 19.85 13.31 -13.93
CA PHE A 858 19.73 13.82 -12.56
C PHE A 858 20.01 12.73 -11.52
N PHE A 859 19.36 11.55 -11.63
CA PHE A 859 19.53 10.47 -10.67
C PHE A 859 20.93 9.82 -10.78
N ASP A 860 21.44 9.60 -11.98
CA ASP A 860 22.76 9.03 -12.23
C ASP A 860 23.89 9.91 -11.67
N SER A 861 23.81 11.25 -11.91
CA SER A 861 24.85 12.18 -11.46
C SER A 861 24.94 12.29 -9.93
N ARG A 862 23.84 12.08 -9.23
CA ARG A 862 23.76 12.18 -7.76
C ARG A 862 23.84 10.83 -7.04
N LYS A 863 23.83 9.71 -7.77
CA LYS A 863 23.83 8.36 -7.23
C LYS A 863 22.74 8.14 -6.17
N ILE A 864 21.55 8.67 -6.44
CA ILE A 864 20.42 8.61 -5.51
C ILE A 864 19.92 7.17 -5.43
N ASP A 865 19.87 6.64 -4.22
CA ASP A 865 19.35 5.32 -3.89
C ASP A 865 18.03 5.47 -3.11
N LEU A 866 16.93 5.05 -3.72
CA LEU A 866 15.61 5.03 -3.08
C LEU A 866 15.30 3.68 -2.38
N GLY A 867 16.26 2.77 -2.37
CA GLY A 867 16.13 1.40 -1.85
C GLY A 867 15.45 0.44 -2.82
N GLY A 868 15.86 -0.83 -2.78
CA GLY A 868 15.32 -1.91 -3.61
C GLY A 868 15.31 -1.58 -5.11
N LYS A 869 14.19 -1.92 -5.77
CA LYS A 869 13.96 -1.69 -7.20
C LYS A 869 13.13 -0.45 -7.52
N THR A 870 12.80 0.38 -6.55
CA THR A 870 11.80 1.46 -6.69
C THR A 870 12.18 2.48 -7.77
N LEU A 871 13.44 2.94 -7.79
CA LEU A 871 13.89 3.90 -8.80
C LEU A 871 13.90 3.30 -10.20
N ASP A 872 14.44 2.07 -10.35
CA ASP A 872 14.47 1.35 -11.61
C ASP A 872 13.05 1.19 -12.20
N GLN A 873 12.08 0.84 -11.34
CA GLN A 873 10.67 0.71 -11.71
C GLN A 873 10.10 2.03 -12.23
N TYR A 874 10.34 3.15 -11.55
CA TYR A 874 9.85 4.46 -12.00
C TYR A 874 10.50 4.90 -13.31
N LEU A 875 11.81 4.67 -13.48
CA LEU A 875 12.53 4.99 -14.71
C LEU A 875 12.07 4.12 -15.89
N GLU A 876 11.78 2.84 -15.64
CA GLU A 876 11.21 1.97 -16.66
C GLU A 876 9.79 2.39 -17.02
N GLN A 877 8.97 2.73 -16.05
CA GLN A 877 7.62 3.25 -16.26
C GLN A 877 7.62 4.57 -17.04
N LEU A 878 8.56 5.47 -16.77
CA LEU A 878 8.75 6.70 -17.57
C LEU A 878 9.11 6.35 -19.01
N ARG A 879 10.08 5.48 -19.22
CA ARG A 879 10.50 5.01 -20.56
C ARG A 879 9.33 4.41 -21.35
N ILE A 880 8.50 3.71 -20.66
CA ILE A 880 7.27 3.09 -21.15
C ILE A 880 6.31 4.15 -21.69
N GLY A 881 6.04 5.23 -20.93
CA GLY A 881 5.20 6.33 -21.39
C GLY A 881 5.76 7.06 -22.60
N VAL A 882 7.07 7.28 -22.61
CA VAL A 882 7.78 7.91 -23.74
C VAL A 882 7.63 7.07 -25.01
N SER A 883 7.89 5.77 -24.92
CA SER A 883 7.83 4.88 -26.08
C SER A 883 6.42 4.64 -26.61
N PHE A 884 5.42 4.68 -25.74
CA PHE A 884 4.03 4.68 -26.18
C PHE A 884 3.73 5.94 -27.02
N GLY A 885 4.21 7.12 -26.55
CA GLY A 885 4.09 8.37 -27.28
C GLY A 885 4.79 8.30 -28.68
N GLU A 886 6.00 7.78 -28.71
CA GLU A 886 6.76 7.57 -29.95
C GLU A 886 6.03 6.63 -30.93
N ARG A 887 5.41 5.53 -30.42
CA ARG A 887 4.70 4.54 -31.22
C ARG A 887 3.35 5.04 -31.72
N TYR A 888 2.57 5.66 -30.84
CA TYR A 888 1.15 5.88 -31.07
C TYR A 888 0.73 7.37 -31.15
N GLY A 889 1.61 8.31 -30.87
CA GLY A 889 1.24 9.74 -30.87
C GLY A 889 0.64 10.21 -32.19
N ARG A 890 1.24 9.79 -33.32
CA ARG A 890 0.73 10.11 -34.66
C ARG A 890 -0.58 9.35 -34.98
N SER A 891 -0.63 8.06 -34.77
CA SER A 891 -1.82 7.24 -35.06
C SER A 891 -3.01 7.61 -34.16
N LEU A 892 -2.77 8.06 -32.94
CA LEU A 892 -3.80 8.64 -32.07
C LEU A 892 -4.42 9.89 -32.70
N THR A 893 -3.58 10.81 -33.14
CA THR A 893 -4.04 12.05 -33.79
C THR A 893 -4.83 11.74 -35.08
N GLU A 894 -4.31 10.89 -35.95
CA GLU A 894 -4.97 10.48 -37.19
C GLU A 894 -6.33 9.79 -36.93
N TYR A 895 -6.38 8.90 -35.93
CA TYR A 895 -7.64 8.25 -35.52
C TYR A 895 -8.70 9.26 -35.02
N LEU A 896 -8.27 10.23 -34.24
CA LEU A 896 -9.19 11.26 -33.71
C LEU A 896 -9.65 12.23 -34.80
N GLN A 897 -8.74 12.67 -35.70
CA GLN A 897 -9.08 13.55 -36.84
C GLN A 897 -10.04 12.88 -37.84
N GLY A 898 -9.97 11.58 -38.02
CA GLY A 898 -10.90 10.84 -38.87
C GLY A 898 -12.33 10.72 -38.29
N ARG A 899 -12.55 11.15 -37.05
CA ARG A 899 -13.84 11.06 -36.36
C ARG A 899 -14.45 12.41 -35.95
N TYR A 900 -13.63 13.43 -35.79
CA TYR A 900 -13.96 14.78 -35.32
C TYR A 900 -13.29 15.86 -36.18
#